data_af120b39319cff47c4004a7295ab2402
#
_entry.id   af120b39319cff47c4004a7295ab2402
#
_cell.length_a   1.000
_cell.length_b   1.000
_cell.length_c   1.000
_cell.angle_alpha   90.00
_cell.angle_beta   90.00
_cell.angle_gamma   90.00
#
_symmetry.space_group_name_H-M   'P 1'
#
loop_
_entity.id
_entity.type
_entity.pdbx_description
1 polymer ?
#
loop_
_entity_poly.entity_id
_entity_poly.type
_entity_poly.pdbx_seq_one_letter_code
_entity_poly.pdbx_strand_id
1 'polypeptide(L)'
;MKYKPYRVIGAYDSETTNIKVDGIPKAFPILHQLGLIDGTDLLDITHENVEEHVHIELYRTSLELFTRLDAIVDAVSDYIPVILCHNLAFDMYGLSPWLERHEVRVLAKSARKPITFTILGDDDKPRLVIWDTLIFSQQPLERMGKDCRYSKAVGNWDYDKVRTPKTPLTAQEIEYAQRDVYTLICWLCWWLRMNPDIDPERLAQNVVTKTGVVRQRRKVRFSKLRGYDMKRNVDYYWLTRCKLDEPKTDDELFTMLACTRGGFTFCSSVNASKPYDLVGTTKICAGFDATSQHPAQICSHLYPHRFREMPSEVLEMAFKLISLIPFKRVLERWEKPFPIAFNACFEFTNLKPKPNSIFEKYGIFPLASARYKTPEQIKQDEDNADNSAYASEMMKRDYCDSVEGAKFAFGKIVEAKTARLYLTELGAWEVAQAYTWDEVKAIHGYETGQFSKPSDVDVISVMQFYKAKNEFKDARKSYYQTQTITNGAKLKYLGVSAALVDEMKTGCALEQDIEAAYLGLKSDLNSVFGIACSNSYKRQTILTSNGIEYTGDFGLCNKPKTQRVWYQFGQRIVGWSRIAQICAMYLVEPYIDTIVNGDTDSIKVITDEANLPKIEKSLCKLGKAIDKAKYKVCNRVYYGYKDMYDRLDGIGYYVIEFTTKRFCASWNKAYCIQDEKGNFNFTLAGIPTKRRINDNECFIGINGFADRLYKLGYGFNEICNIFLGYNVTFSNDVIRMNARKFPEWGDVFTDYVTDYLGNTSRVLEPESLALYPMSKTINDTRSSENSVNMRYALQNNPDVSTVQLIVYSGGILEMEDIV
;
A
#
# COMPACT_ATOMS: atom_id res chain seq x y z
N MET A 1 -5.03 -16.88 -34.20
CA MET A 1 -3.89 -15.96 -34.35
C MET A 1 -2.86 -16.29 -33.28
N LYS A 2 -1.60 -16.50 -33.66
CA LYS A 2 -0.51 -16.61 -32.71
C LYS A 2 -0.35 -15.25 -32.03
N TYR A 3 -0.34 -15.23 -30.73
CA TYR A 3 -0.15 -14.02 -29.91
C TYR A 3 1.29 -13.54 -30.10
N LYS A 4 1.50 -12.26 -30.46
CA LYS A 4 2.85 -11.71 -30.52
C LYS A 4 3.39 -11.55 -29.07
N PRO A 5 4.64 -11.95 -28.78
CA PRO A 5 5.26 -11.71 -27.49
C PRO A 5 5.53 -10.21 -27.30
N TYR A 6 5.65 -9.80 -26.05
CA TYR A 6 6.07 -8.46 -25.67
C TYR A 6 7.58 -8.50 -25.35
N ARG A 7 8.35 -7.59 -25.92
CA ARG A 7 9.79 -7.56 -25.71
C ARG A 7 10.21 -6.16 -25.25
N VAL A 8 10.88 -6.09 -24.11
CA VAL A 8 11.54 -4.85 -23.67
C VAL A 8 12.71 -4.58 -24.60
N ILE A 9 12.67 -3.44 -25.27
CA ILE A 9 13.67 -3.01 -26.23
C ILE A 9 14.53 -1.87 -25.71
N GLY A 10 14.13 -1.24 -24.58
CA GLY A 10 14.87 -0.11 -24.02
C GLY A 10 14.12 0.63 -22.95
N ALA A 11 14.66 1.80 -22.60
CA ALA A 11 14.10 2.71 -21.62
C ALA A 11 14.17 4.16 -22.09
N TYR A 12 13.26 4.97 -21.60
CA TYR A 12 13.16 6.40 -21.86
C TYR A 12 13.14 7.18 -20.57
N ASP A 13 13.83 8.33 -20.58
CA ASP A 13 13.81 9.33 -19.51
C ASP A 13 13.94 10.74 -20.10
N SER A 14 13.63 11.79 -19.33
CA SER A 14 13.74 13.17 -19.79
C SER A 14 14.26 14.12 -18.73
N GLU A 15 15.12 15.06 -19.13
CA GLU A 15 15.59 16.15 -18.30
C GLU A 15 14.98 17.49 -18.70
N THR A 16 14.60 18.27 -17.69
CA THR A 16 13.93 19.55 -17.89
C THR A 16 14.77 20.73 -17.42
N THR A 17 14.42 21.92 -17.87
CA THR A 17 14.85 23.20 -17.34
C THR A 17 13.63 24.00 -16.90
N ASN A 18 13.76 24.76 -15.81
CA ASN A 18 12.70 25.64 -15.34
C ASN A 18 12.87 27.03 -15.95
N ILE A 19 11.83 27.53 -16.62
CA ILE A 19 11.81 28.86 -17.23
C ILE A 19 10.58 29.60 -16.72
N LYS A 20 10.73 30.87 -16.29
CA LYS A 20 9.60 31.70 -15.93
C LYS A 20 8.96 32.29 -17.20
N VAL A 21 7.68 31.98 -17.44
CA VAL A 21 6.87 32.53 -18.51
C VAL A 21 5.74 33.32 -17.86
N ASP A 22 5.71 34.63 -18.12
CA ASP A 22 4.77 35.56 -17.48
C ASP A 22 4.82 35.53 -15.95
N GLY A 23 6.02 35.33 -15.37
CA GLY A 23 6.26 35.20 -13.94
C GLY A 23 5.95 33.82 -13.36
N ILE A 24 5.39 32.89 -14.12
CA ILE A 24 5.05 31.54 -13.71
C ILE A 24 6.16 30.58 -14.13
N PRO A 25 6.77 29.83 -13.20
CA PRO A 25 7.78 28.83 -13.56
C PRO A 25 7.16 27.70 -14.42
N LYS A 26 7.83 27.35 -15.51
CA LYS A 26 7.44 26.27 -16.41
C LYS A 26 8.61 25.32 -16.63
N ALA A 27 8.35 24.01 -16.51
CA ALA A 27 9.33 22.98 -16.85
C ALA A 27 9.26 22.64 -18.32
N PHE A 28 10.40 22.73 -19.00
CA PHE A 28 10.53 22.39 -20.42
C PHE A 28 11.50 21.23 -20.56
N PRO A 29 11.15 20.14 -21.26
CA PRO A 29 12.10 19.08 -21.56
C PRO A 29 13.12 19.62 -22.56
N ILE A 30 14.40 19.45 -22.24
CA ILE A 30 15.54 19.96 -23.03
C ILE A 30 16.49 18.88 -23.46
N LEU A 31 16.32 17.69 -22.87
CA LEU A 31 17.09 16.50 -23.21
C LEU A 31 16.18 15.28 -23.02
N HIS A 32 16.12 14.47 -24.06
CA HIS A 32 15.44 13.19 -24.04
C HIS A 32 16.48 12.08 -24.22
N GLN A 33 16.43 11.06 -23.39
CA GLN A 33 17.30 9.90 -23.42
C GLN A 33 16.49 8.67 -23.82
N LEU A 34 16.83 8.05 -24.94
CA LEU A 34 16.26 6.78 -25.36
C LEU A 34 17.37 5.74 -25.42
N GLY A 35 17.43 4.86 -24.45
CA GLY A 35 18.35 3.73 -24.46
C GLY A 35 17.71 2.53 -25.14
N LEU A 36 18.38 1.96 -26.13
CA LEU A 36 17.95 0.79 -26.88
C LEU A 36 18.91 -0.38 -26.66
N ILE A 37 18.36 -1.55 -26.40
CA ILE A 37 19.11 -2.80 -26.22
C ILE A 37 19.47 -3.38 -27.59
N ASP A 38 20.71 -3.79 -27.76
CA ASP A 38 21.29 -4.29 -29.04
C ASP A 38 20.73 -5.64 -29.52
N GLY A 39 19.78 -6.20 -28.82
CA GLY A 39 19.18 -7.51 -29.08
C GLY A 39 19.64 -8.60 -28.12
N THR A 40 20.55 -8.31 -27.22
CA THR A 40 21.00 -9.20 -26.13
C THR A 40 19.82 -9.63 -25.26
N ASP A 41 19.85 -10.86 -24.75
CA ASP A 41 18.83 -11.34 -23.80
C ASP A 41 18.91 -10.54 -22.49
N LEU A 42 17.75 -10.14 -21.95
CA LEU A 42 17.68 -9.38 -20.71
C LEU A 42 18.34 -10.09 -19.53
N LEU A 43 18.41 -11.42 -19.54
CA LEU A 43 19.04 -12.19 -18.45
C LEU A 43 20.57 -12.14 -18.52
N ASP A 44 21.15 -11.82 -19.67
CA ASP A 44 22.60 -11.70 -19.88
C ASP A 44 23.13 -10.29 -19.59
N ILE A 45 22.26 -9.28 -19.48
CA ILE A 45 22.64 -7.90 -19.14
C ILE A 45 22.82 -7.77 -17.63
N THR A 46 24.00 -7.33 -17.19
CA THR A 46 24.40 -7.12 -15.79
C THR A 46 24.84 -5.68 -15.55
N HIS A 47 25.15 -5.35 -14.31
CA HIS A 47 25.73 -4.05 -13.97
C HIS A 47 27.14 -3.83 -14.53
N GLU A 48 27.84 -4.90 -14.92
CA GLU A 48 29.19 -4.83 -15.47
C GLU A 48 29.22 -4.56 -16.98
N ASN A 49 28.14 -4.98 -17.69
CA ASN A 49 28.10 -4.92 -19.16
C ASN A 49 26.91 -4.13 -19.75
N VAL A 50 26.06 -3.50 -18.91
CA VAL A 50 24.88 -2.75 -19.41
C VAL A 50 25.26 -1.65 -20.39
N GLU A 51 26.38 -0.97 -20.18
CA GLU A 51 26.86 0.09 -21.09
C GLU A 51 27.33 -0.45 -22.44
N GLU A 52 27.69 -1.72 -22.53
CA GLU A 52 28.11 -2.38 -23.79
C GLU A 52 26.88 -2.77 -24.65
N HIS A 53 25.76 -3.16 -23.98
CA HIS A 53 24.56 -3.70 -24.61
C HIS A 53 23.41 -2.71 -24.78
N VAL A 54 23.54 -1.50 -24.22
CA VAL A 54 22.53 -0.45 -24.30
C VAL A 54 23.11 0.78 -25.00
N HIS A 55 22.62 1.07 -26.19
CA HIS A 55 22.97 2.29 -26.92
C HIS A 55 22.00 3.42 -26.53
N ILE A 56 22.51 4.53 -26.00
CA ILE A 56 21.71 5.70 -25.63
C ILE A 56 21.76 6.77 -26.71
N GLU A 57 20.61 7.05 -27.27
CA GLU A 57 20.36 8.14 -28.20
C GLU A 57 19.90 9.38 -27.39
N LEU A 58 20.56 10.53 -27.59
CA LEU A 58 20.28 11.80 -26.92
C LEU A 58 19.64 12.76 -27.90
N TYR A 59 18.42 13.22 -27.58
CA TYR A 59 17.68 14.16 -28.41
C TYR A 59 17.51 15.49 -27.70
N ARG A 60 17.81 16.57 -28.40
CA ARG A 60 17.70 17.92 -27.82
C ARG A 60 16.33 18.55 -28.07
N THR A 61 15.52 17.97 -28.92
CA THR A 61 14.16 18.41 -29.23
C THR A 61 13.20 17.24 -29.21
N SER A 62 11.97 17.49 -28.79
CA SER A 62 10.91 16.50 -28.78
C SER A 62 10.61 15.97 -30.19
N LEU A 63 10.78 16.81 -31.24
CA LEU A 63 10.51 16.40 -32.62
C LEU A 63 11.47 15.28 -33.08
N GLU A 64 12.76 15.38 -32.72
CA GLU A 64 13.75 14.35 -33.05
C GLU A 64 13.39 13.02 -32.38
N LEU A 65 13.02 13.06 -31.08
CA LEU A 65 12.54 11.90 -30.37
C LEU A 65 11.28 11.30 -31.02
N PHE A 66 10.29 12.14 -31.38
CA PHE A 66 9.03 11.66 -31.95
C PHE A 66 9.25 10.97 -33.30
N THR A 67 10.12 11.49 -34.12
CA THR A 67 10.52 10.84 -35.40
C THR A 67 11.11 9.46 -35.13
N ARG A 68 11.89 9.31 -34.07
CA ARG A 68 12.48 8.02 -33.71
C ARG A 68 11.42 7.03 -33.17
N LEU A 69 10.51 7.52 -32.34
CA LEU A 69 9.41 6.70 -31.82
C LEU A 69 8.45 6.26 -32.94
N ASP A 70 8.13 7.13 -33.88
CA ASP A 70 7.34 6.79 -35.08
C ASP A 70 8.02 5.67 -35.88
N ALA A 71 9.33 5.76 -36.09
CA ALA A 71 10.08 4.69 -36.76
C ALA A 71 10.03 3.34 -36.01
N ILE A 72 9.95 3.36 -34.68
CA ILE A 72 9.75 2.13 -33.86
C ILE A 72 8.32 1.59 -34.00
N VAL A 73 7.31 2.46 -34.02
CA VAL A 73 5.88 2.09 -34.19
C VAL A 73 5.64 1.47 -35.59
N ASP A 74 6.25 2.03 -36.59
CA ASP A 74 6.09 1.60 -38.00
C ASP A 74 6.89 0.34 -38.33
N ALA A 75 7.90 0.02 -37.55
CA ALA A 75 8.71 -1.18 -37.77
C ALA A 75 7.88 -2.48 -37.67
N VAL A 76 7.94 -3.28 -38.71
CA VAL A 76 7.32 -4.59 -38.71
C VAL A 76 8.18 -5.57 -37.90
N SER A 77 7.69 -6.00 -36.75
CA SER A 77 8.36 -6.99 -35.90
C SER A 77 7.44 -8.18 -35.58
N ASP A 78 8.02 -9.30 -35.19
CA ASP A 78 7.30 -10.49 -34.70
C ASP A 78 6.94 -10.37 -33.20
N TYR A 79 7.35 -9.31 -32.54
CA TYR A 79 7.06 -8.97 -31.15
C TYR A 79 6.44 -7.55 -31.04
N ILE A 80 5.93 -7.22 -29.88
CA ILE A 80 5.47 -5.88 -29.51
C ILE A 80 6.55 -5.23 -28.67
N PRO A 81 7.19 -4.14 -29.16
CA PRO A 81 8.22 -3.44 -28.43
C PRO A 81 7.67 -2.81 -27.15
N VAL A 82 8.47 -2.85 -26.08
CA VAL A 82 8.17 -2.23 -24.79
C VAL A 82 9.32 -1.29 -24.44
N ILE A 83 8.99 -0.04 -24.13
CA ILE A 83 9.93 0.95 -23.60
C ILE A 83 9.58 1.18 -22.13
N LEU A 84 10.59 1.09 -21.27
CA LEU A 84 10.47 1.38 -19.85
C LEU A 84 10.51 2.89 -19.63
N CYS A 85 9.75 3.36 -18.64
CA CYS A 85 9.85 4.73 -18.13
C CYS A 85 9.74 4.69 -16.60
N HIS A 86 10.43 5.58 -15.90
CA HIS A 86 10.35 5.63 -14.44
C HIS A 86 9.67 6.92 -14.00
N ASN A 87 8.47 6.80 -13.43
CA ASN A 87 7.57 7.92 -13.14
C ASN A 87 6.96 8.52 -14.43
N LEU A 88 6.38 7.64 -15.25
CA LEU A 88 5.70 8.00 -16.51
C LEU A 88 4.71 9.17 -16.37
N ALA A 89 4.19 9.39 -15.16
CA ALA A 89 3.34 10.55 -14.84
C ALA A 89 4.04 11.90 -15.08
N PHE A 90 5.35 11.97 -14.99
CA PHE A 90 6.14 13.17 -15.30
C PHE A 90 6.45 13.23 -16.80
N ASP A 91 7.03 12.17 -17.35
CA ASP A 91 7.52 12.15 -18.72
C ASP A 91 6.41 12.15 -19.77
N MET A 92 5.19 11.72 -19.38
CA MET A 92 4.05 11.72 -20.30
C MET A 92 3.74 13.11 -20.88
N TYR A 93 4.02 14.17 -20.12
CA TYR A 93 3.79 15.53 -20.60
C TYR A 93 4.73 15.91 -21.73
N GLY A 94 5.99 15.46 -21.66
CA GLY A 94 6.94 15.57 -22.77
C GLY A 94 6.55 14.75 -24.00
N LEU A 95 5.85 13.63 -23.79
CA LEU A 95 5.38 12.73 -24.84
C LEU A 95 3.97 13.07 -25.34
N SER A 96 3.17 13.89 -24.64
CA SER A 96 1.77 14.16 -24.99
C SER A 96 1.55 14.57 -26.43
N PRO A 97 2.32 15.51 -27.02
CA PRO A 97 2.08 15.94 -28.41
C PRO A 97 2.28 14.82 -29.43
N TRP A 98 3.09 13.81 -29.07
CA TRP A 98 3.27 12.60 -29.86
C TRP A 98 2.14 11.60 -29.62
N LEU A 99 1.80 11.36 -28.36
CA LEU A 99 0.72 10.44 -27.98
C LEU A 99 -0.63 10.84 -28.57
N GLU A 100 -0.93 12.16 -28.66
CA GLU A 100 -2.18 12.68 -29.22
C GLU A 100 -2.34 12.44 -30.72
N ARG A 101 -1.26 12.14 -31.43
CA ARG A 101 -1.28 11.79 -32.86
C ARG A 101 -1.58 10.33 -33.14
N HIS A 102 -1.64 9.51 -32.07
CA HIS A 102 -1.85 8.06 -32.16
C HIS A 102 -3.12 7.65 -31.43
N GLU A 103 -3.67 6.51 -31.82
CA GLU A 103 -4.68 5.84 -30.99
C GLU A 103 -3.98 5.16 -29.81
N VAL A 104 -4.28 5.60 -28.59
CA VAL A 104 -3.60 5.16 -27.36
C VAL A 104 -4.57 4.50 -26.40
N ARG A 105 -4.32 3.23 -26.07
CA ARG A 105 -5.00 2.56 -24.96
C ARG A 105 -4.27 2.85 -23.66
N VAL A 106 -4.96 3.50 -22.73
CA VAL A 106 -4.41 3.89 -21.43
C VAL A 106 -4.79 2.86 -20.37
N LEU A 107 -3.81 2.37 -19.61
CA LEU A 107 -4.03 1.71 -18.32
C LEU A 107 -3.46 2.60 -17.23
N ALA A 108 -4.31 3.09 -16.33
CA ALA A 108 -3.90 3.98 -15.25
C ALA A 108 -4.50 3.55 -13.90
N LYS A 109 -3.81 3.88 -12.82
CA LYS A 109 -4.32 3.75 -11.45
C LYS A 109 -5.18 4.96 -11.06
N SER A 110 -4.81 6.13 -11.50
CA SER A 110 -5.54 7.40 -11.42
C SER A 110 -5.09 8.30 -12.57
N ALA A 111 -5.72 9.47 -12.75
CA ALA A 111 -5.35 10.44 -13.79
C ALA A 111 -3.86 10.84 -13.75
N ARG A 112 -3.25 10.82 -12.58
CA ARG A 112 -1.83 11.16 -12.38
C ARG A 112 -0.92 9.94 -12.16
N LYS A 113 -1.41 8.73 -12.42
CA LYS A 113 -0.65 7.49 -12.19
C LYS A 113 -0.88 6.52 -13.34
N PRO A 114 -0.39 6.86 -14.56
CA PRO A 114 -0.39 5.94 -15.69
C PRO A 114 0.44 4.71 -15.35
N ILE A 115 0.02 3.56 -15.85
CA ILE A 115 0.76 2.29 -15.75
C ILE A 115 1.35 1.94 -17.10
N THR A 116 0.54 2.03 -18.15
CA THR A 116 1.00 1.84 -19.53
C THR A 116 0.25 2.74 -20.50
N PHE A 117 0.96 3.21 -21.53
CA PHE A 117 0.39 3.66 -22.78
C PHE A 117 0.66 2.60 -23.84
N THR A 118 -0.39 2.13 -24.49
CA THR A 118 -0.30 1.19 -25.60
C THR A 118 -0.73 1.87 -26.87
N ILE A 119 0.21 2.13 -27.75
CA ILE A 119 -0.03 2.70 -29.07
C ILE A 119 -0.61 1.61 -29.97
N LEU A 120 -1.72 1.89 -30.62
CA LEU A 120 -2.42 0.99 -31.52
C LEU A 120 -2.13 1.34 -32.97
N GLY A 121 -2.11 0.33 -33.82
CA GLY A 121 -2.15 0.52 -35.26
C GLY A 121 -3.57 0.60 -35.79
N ASP A 122 -3.74 0.89 -37.08
CA ASP A 122 -5.04 0.95 -37.78
C ASP A 122 -5.89 -0.32 -37.66
N ASP A 123 -5.28 -1.44 -37.27
CA ASP A 123 -5.92 -2.72 -37.03
C ASP A 123 -6.28 -2.99 -35.56
N ASP A 124 -6.33 -1.96 -34.72
CA ASP A 124 -6.56 -2.00 -33.25
C ASP A 124 -5.56 -2.89 -32.48
N LYS A 125 -4.42 -3.21 -33.10
CA LYS A 125 -3.41 -4.06 -32.43
C LYS A 125 -2.28 -3.24 -31.84
N PRO A 126 -1.73 -3.67 -30.70
CA PRO A 126 -0.57 -3.02 -30.10
C PRO A 126 0.63 -2.97 -31.05
N ARG A 127 1.24 -1.78 -31.18
CA ARG A 127 2.46 -1.50 -31.93
C ARG A 127 3.63 -1.18 -31.01
N LEU A 128 3.38 -0.45 -29.92
CA LEU A 128 4.38 -0.07 -28.93
C LEU A 128 3.70 0.02 -27.56
N VAL A 129 4.42 -0.32 -26.51
CA VAL A 129 3.99 -0.08 -25.13
C VAL A 129 5.04 0.75 -24.39
N ILE A 130 4.62 1.82 -23.75
CA ILE A 130 5.42 2.54 -22.76
C ILE A 130 4.91 2.12 -21.37
N TRP A 131 5.81 1.65 -20.49
CA TRP A 131 5.45 1.03 -19.21
C TRP A 131 6.14 1.71 -18.02
N ASP A 132 5.34 2.12 -17.03
CA ASP A 132 5.83 2.75 -15.80
C ASP A 132 6.42 1.72 -14.83
N THR A 133 7.69 1.82 -14.58
CA THR A 133 8.41 0.99 -13.62
C THR A 133 8.31 1.48 -12.18
N LEU A 134 7.98 2.76 -11.92
CA LEU A 134 7.77 3.26 -10.56
C LEU A 134 6.52 2.63 -9.92
N ILE A 135 5.42 2.51 -10.68
CA ILE A 135 4.21 1.84 -10.18
C ILE A 135 4.43 0.34 -9.99
N PHE A 136 5.26 -0.25 -10.83
CA PHE A 136 5.63 -1.66 -10.73
C PHE A 136 6.56 -1.95 -9.56
N SER A 137 7.69 -1.24 -9.47
CA SER A 137 8.72 -1.42 -8.43
C SER A 137 8.30 -0.89 -7.06
N GLN A 138 7.56 0.24 -7.05
CA GLN A 138 7.25 1.04 -5.87
C GLN A 138 8.52 1.55 -5.15
N GLN A 139 9.58 1.80 -5.89
CA GLN A 139 10.88 2.23 -5.39
C GLN A 139 11.38 3.43 -6.18
N PRO A 140 12.10 4.37 -5.58
CA PRO A 140 12.80 5.41 -6.31
C PRO A 140 13.99 4.82 -7.09
N LEU A 141 14.38 5.47 -8.20
CA LEU A 141 15.44 5.00 -9.09
C LEU A 141 16.79 4.81 -8.36
N GLU A 142 17.11 5.68 -7.40
CA GLU A 142 18.29 5.52 -6.53
C GLU A 142 18.32 4.18 -5.79
N ARG A 143 17.16 3.74 -5.30
CA ARG A 143 17.06 2.43 -4.63
C ARG A 143 17.19 1.29 -5.61
N MET A 144 16.61 1.44 -6.79
CA MET A 144 16.74 0.47 -7.88
C MET A 144 18.21 0.29 -8.28
N GLY A 145 18.95 1.40 -8.39
CA GLY A 145 20.39 1.36 -8.68
C GLY A 145 21.20 0.61 -7.62
N LYS A 146 20.84 0.77 -6.34
CA LYS A 146 21.47 0.00 -5.26
C LYS A 146 21.15 -1.49 -5.35
N ASP A 147 19.89 -1.84 -5.67
CA ASP A 147 19.49 -3.23 -5.79
C ASP A 147 20.24 -3.96 -6.93
N CYS A 148 20.41 -3.31 -8.10
CA CYS A 148 21.11 -3.90 -9.25
C CYS A 148 22.64 -3.64 -9.29
N ARG A 149 23.18 -2.95 -8.30
CA ARG A 149 24.64 -2.60 -8.19
C ARG A 149 25.13 -1.61 -9.26
N TYR A 150 24.21 -0.93 -9.91
CA TYR A 150 24.52 0.13 -10.85
C TYR A 150 24.01 1.46 -10.29
N SER A 151 24.88 2.15 -9.55
CA SER A 151 24.49 3.36 -8.82
C SER A 151 24.17 4.52 -9.76
N LYS A 152 23.13 5.27 -9.43
CA LYS A 152 22.84 6.56 -10.04
C LYS A 152 24.08 7.48 -9.96
N ALA A 153 24.27 8.36 -10.96
CA ALA A 153 25.40 9.29 -10.96
C ALA A 153 25.39 10.20 -9.71
N VAL A 154 26.57 10.45 -9.17
CA VAL A 154 26.78 11.41 -8.10
C VAL A 154 26.81 12.80 -8.71
N GLY A 155 25.77 13.57 -8.52
CA GLY A 155 25.62 14.93 -9.02
C GLY A 155 24.15 15.26 -9.15
N ASN A 156 23.75 16.46 -8.85
CA ASN A 156 22.39 16.89 -9.07
C ASN A 156 22.32 17.57 -10.45
N TRP A 157 21.34 17.20 -11.25
CA TRP A 157 20.95 18.03 -12.37
C TRP A 157 20.42 19.35 -11.82
N ASP A 158 21.05 20.45 -12.16
CA ASP A 158 20.63 21.77 -11.72
C ASP A 158 19.44 22.23 -12.60
N TYR A 159 18.23 22.06 -12.11
CA TYR A 159 17.00 22.43 -12.79
C TYR A 159 16.78 23.95 -12.89
N ASP A 160 17.45 24.75 -12.06
CA ASP A 160 17.33 26.20 -12.03
C ASP A 160 18.26 26.86 -13.07
N LYS A 161 19.27 26.14 -13.52
CA LYS A 161 20.10 26.56 -14.64
C LYS A 161 19.27 26.53 -15.93
N VAL A 162 18.96 27.71 -16.46
CA VAL A 162 18.23 27.84 -17.74
C VAL A 162 19.04 27.26 -18.89
N ARG A 163 18.46 26.25 -19.53
CA ARG A 163 19.04 25.60 -20.72
C ARG A 163 18.08 25.70 -21.90
N THR A 164 18.61 25.71 -23.08
CA THR A 164 17.89 25.61 -24.35
C THR A 164 18.38 24.37 -25.10
N PRO A 165 17.67 23.90 -26.12
CA PRO A 165 18.16 22.83 -26.99
C PRO A 165 19.57 23.11 -27.59
N LYS A 166 19.96 24.36 -27.68
CA LYS A 166 21.30 24.78 -28.21
C LYS A 166 22.38 24.94 -27.14
N THR A 167 21.99 24.92 -25.84
CA THR A 167 22.97 25.04 -24.74
C THR A 167 23.85 23.78 -24.69
N PRO A 168 25.17 23.89 -24.77
CA PRO A 168 26.06 22.75 -24.64
C PRO A 168 25.87 22.11 -23.27
N LEU A 169 25.81 20.78 -23.24
CA LEU A 169 25.82 20.00 -22.01
C LEU A 169 27.23 19.64 -21.60
N THR A 170 27.53 19.66 -20.35
CA THR A 170 28.78 19.17 -19.79
C THR A 170 28.83 17.63 -19.83
N ALA A 171 30.01 17.04 -19.80
CA ALA A 171 30.17 15.60 -19.74
C ALA A 171 29.47 15.01 -18.52
N GLN A 172 29.45 15.71 -17.39
CA GLN A 172 28.80 15.30 -16.16
C GLN A 172 27.26 15.31 -16.30
N GLU A 173 26.68 16.30 -16.99
CA GLU A 173 25.24 16.36 -17.28
C GLU A 173 24.82 15.23 -18.22
N ILE A 174 25.64 14.91 -19.20
CA ILE A 174 25.41 13.77 -20.13
C ILE A 174 25.50 12.45 -19.36
N GLU A 175 26.53 12.25 -18.56
CA GLU A 175 26.68 11.05 -17.74
C GLU A 175 25.51 10.86 -16.77
N TYR A 176 25.06 11.94 -16.12
CA TYR A 176 23.91 11.91 -15.22
C TYR A 176 22.67 11.38 -15.96
N ALA A 177 22.33 11.95 -17.09
CA ALA A 177 21.17 11.59 -17.89
C ALA A 177 21.24 10.14 -18.43
N GLN A 178 22.41 9.71 -18.89
CA GLN A 178 22.61 8.34 -19.38
C GLN A 178 22.48 7.30 -18.27
N ARG A 179 22.98 7.61 -17.08
CA ARG A 179 22.94 6.68 -15.94
C ARG A 179 21.54 6.35 -15.46
N ASP A 180 20.59 7.23 -15.58
CA ASP A 180 19.20 6.95 -15.19
C ASP A 180 18.60 5.88 -16.12
N VAL A 181 18.86 5.93 -17.41
CA VAL A 181 18.43 4.92 -18.39
C VAL A 181 19.13 3.58 -18.17
N TYR A 182 20.45 3.59 -18.01
CA TYR A 182 21.20 2.35 -17.69
C TYR A 182 20.72 1.69 -16.40
N THR A 183 20.51 2.50 -15.35
CA THR A 183 20.01 2.01 -14.04
C THR A 183 18.68 1.29 -14.19
N LEU A 184 17.78 1.86 -15.00
CA LEU A 184 16.43 1.31 -15.18
C LEU A 184 16.46 -0.04 -15.90
N ILE A 185 17.24 -0.16 -16.97
CA ILE A 185 17.41 -1.41 -17.72
C ILE A 185 18.14 -2.46 -16.86
N CYS A 186 19.25 -2.08 -16.23
CA CYS A 186 20.01 -2.96 -15.35
C CYS A 186 19.17 -3.52 -14.21
N TRP A 187 18.35 -2.67 -13.58
CA TRP A 187 17.45 -3.11 -12.52
C TRP A 187 16.39 -4.12 -13.01
N LEU A 188 15.79 -3.91 -14.17
CA LEU A 188 14.82 -4.88 -14.70
C LEU A 188 15.49 -6.22 -14.96
N CYS A 189 16.69 -6.23 -15.54
CA CYS A 189 17.46 -7.44 -15.83
C CYS A 189 17.83 -8.17 -14.53
N TRP A 190 18.30 -7.44 -13.51
CA TRP A 190 18.56 -7.99 -12.18
C TRP A 190 17.27 -8.54 -11.56
N TRP A 191 16.16 -7.78 -11.62
CA TRP A 191 14.89 -8.20 -11.06
C TRP A 191 14.36 -9.49 -11.71
N LEU A 192 14.52 -9.66 -13.02
CA LEU A 192 14.18 -10.89 -13.75
C LEU A 192 15.01 -12.09 -13.27
N ARG A 193 16.31 -11.91 -13.08
CA ARG A 193 17.19 -12.97 -12.51
C ARG A 193 16.74 -13.38 -11.10
N MET A 194 16.30 -12.39 -10.30
CA MET A 194 15.77 -12.66 -8.95
C MET A 194 14.37 -13.29 -8.97
N ASN A 195 13.66 -13.26 -10.12
CA ASN A 195 12.29 -13.72 -10.27
C ASN A 195 12.13 -14.71 -11.45
N PRO A 196 12.77 -15.88 -11.39
CA PRO A 196 12.87 -16.82 -12.52
C PRO A 196 11.52 -17.43 -12.95
N ASP A 197 10.46 -17.26 -12.16
CA ASP A 197 9.10 -17.71 -12.50
C ASP A 197 8.37 -16.71 -13.43
N ILE A 198 9.00 -15.57 -13.73
CA ILE A 198 8.42 -14.54 -14.59
C ILE A 198 8.96 -14.70 -16.00
N ASP A 199 8.04 -14.83 -16.94
CA ASP A 199 8.33 -14.88 -18.35
C ASP A 199 8.57 -13.44 -18.88
N PRO A 200 9.79 -13.11 -19.36
CA PRO A 200 10.10 -11.79 -19.89
C PRO A 200 9.18 -11.35 -21.03
N GLU A 201 8.68 -12.29 -21.85
CA GLU A 201 7.76 -12.02 -22.95
C GLU A 201 6.34 -11.64 -22.49
N ARG A 202 6.06 -11.67 -21.19
CA ARG A 202 4.78 -11.30 -20.59
C ARG A 202 4.83 -9.97 -19.84
N LEU A 203 5.99 -9.35 -19.75
CA LEU A 203 6.14 -8.02 -19.17
C LEU A 203 5.29 -7.01 -19.95
N ALA A 204 4.81 -5.99 -19.26
CA ALA A 204 3.92 -4.95 -19.78
C ALA A 204 2.59 -5.43 -20.39
N GLN A 205 2.40 -6.74 -20.58
CA GLN A 205 1.14 -7.33 -21.05
C GLN A 205 0.28 -7.86 -19.90
N ASN A 206 0.82 -8.85 -19.16
CA ASN A 206 0.13 -9.53 -18.05
C ASN A 206 0.77 -9.25 -16.70
N VAL A 207 2.01 -8.76 -16.72
CA VAL A 207 2.83 -8.44 -15.57
C VAL A 207 3.15 -6.96 -15.59
N VAL A 208 2.15 -6.14 -15.29
CA VAL A 208 2.27 -4.67 -15.24
C VAL A 208 2.28 -4.11 -13.83
N THR A 209 1.96 -4.96 -12.85
CA THR A 209 1.92 -4.61 -11.42
C THR A 209 2.34 -5.81 -10.56
N LYS A 210 2.63 -5.59 -9.29
CA LYS A 210 2.95 -6.68 -8.33
C LYS A 210 1.88 -7.77 -8.28
N THR A 211 0.61 -7.44 -8.39
CA THR A 211 -0.48 -8.45 -8.46
C THR A 211 -0.41 -9.28 -9.74
N GLY A 212 0.05 -8.70 -10.84
CA GLY A 212 0.35 -9.42 -12.08
C GLY A 212 1.44 -10.47 -11.91
N VAL A 213 2.52 -10.11 -11.20
CA VAL A 213 3.62 -11.04 -10.83
C VAL A 213 3.06 -12.26 -10.10
N VAL A 214 2.26 -12.05 -9.06
CA VAL A 214 1.68 -13.14 -8.27
C VAL A 214 0.75 -14.01 -9.11
N ARG A 215 -0.05 -13.42 -10.00
CA ARG A 215 -0.88 -14.18 -10.95
C ARG A 215 -0.04 -15.07 -11.87
N GLN A 216 1.08 -14.55 -12.37
CA GLN A 216 2.01 -15.32 -13.22
C GLN A 216 2.65 -16.47 -12.43
N ARG A 217 3.19 -16.18 -11.26
CA ARG A 217 3.77 -17.19 -10.34
C ARG A 217 2.78 -18.29 -9.98
N ARG A 218 1.53 -17.94 -9.69
CA ARG A 218 0.47 -18.93 -9.44
C ARG A 218 0.32 -19.87 -10.61
N LYS A 219 0.28 -19.36 -11.85
CA LYS A 219 0.16 -20.20 -13.05
C LYS A 219 1.33 -21.17 -13.19
N VAL A 220 2.57 -20.66 -13.09
CA VAL A 220 3.78 -21.48 -13.24
C VAL A 220 3.86 -22.55 -12.14
N ARG A 221 3.60 -22.19 -10.90
CA ARG A 221 3.69 -23.13 -9.76
C ARG A 221 2.62 -24.18 -9.80
N PHE A 222 1.39 -23.83 -10.15
CA PHE A 222 0.30 -24.80 -10.27
C PHE A 222 0.49 -25.78 -11.42
N SER A 223 1.11 -25.36 -12.52
CA SER A 223 1.43 -26.28 -13.62
C SER A 223 2.42 -27.38 -13.23
N LYS A 224 3.22 -27.14 -12.19
CA LYS A 224 4.18 -28.11 -11.62
C LYS A 224 3.56 -29.08 -10.61
N LEU A 225 2.31 -28.87 -10.19
CA LEU A 225 1.63 -29.71 -9.22
C LEU A 225 1.05 -30.95 -9.91
N ARG A 226 1.52 -32.14 -9.49
CA ARG A 226 1.05 -33.43 -10.06
C ARG A 226 -0.45 -33.61 -9.84
N GLY A 227 -1.19 -33.90 -10.93
CA GLY A 227 -2.64 -34.12 -10.89
C GLY A 227 -3.49 -32.86 -10.74
N TYR A 228 -2.90 -31.67 -10.79
CA TYR A 228 -3.63 -30.43 -10.72
C TYR A 228 -3.93 -29.90 -12.12
N ASP A 229 -5.19 -29.91 -12.52
CA ASP A 229 -5.68 -29.30 -13.76
C ASP A 229 -6.06 -27.83 -13.46
N MET A 230 -5.15 -26.92 -13.79
CA MET A 230 -5.35 -25.51 -13.53
C MET A 230 -6.51 -24.93 -14.35
N LYS A 231 -6.64 -25.30 -15.62
CA LYS A 231 -7.73 -24.79 -16.47
C LYS A 231 -9.09 -25.19 -15.90
N ARG A 232 -9.28 -26.46 -15.59
CA ARG A 232 -10.52 -26.97 -15.00
C ARG A 232 -10.85 -26.32 -13.66
N ASN A 233 -9.85 -26.13 -12.78
CA ASN A 233 -10.07 -25.54 -11.48
C ASN A 233 -10.35 -24.02 -11.56
N VAL A 234 -9.68 -23.30 -12.47
CA VAL A 234 -9.96 -21.88 -12.71
C VAL A 234 -11.32 -21.68 -13.34
N ASP A 235 -11.72 -22.52 -14.31
CA ASP A 235 -13.05 -22.45 -14.94
C ASP A 235 -14.15 -22.80 -13.92
N TYR A 236 -13.93 -23.81 -13.08
CA TYR A 236 -14.85 -24.15 -11.99
C TYR A 236 -14.98 -23.02 -10.99
N TYR A 237 -13.87 -22.42 -10.56
CA TYR A 237 -13.87 -21.25 -9.66
C TYR A 237 -14.63 -20.07 -10.25
N TRP A 238 -14.39 -19.78 -11.53
CA TRP A 238 -15.12 -18.73 -12.26
C TRP A 238 -16.62 -19.00 -12.29
N LEU A 239 -17.03 -20.18 -12.74
CA LEU A 239 -18.44 -20.54 -12.91
C LEU A 239 -19.18 -20.61 -11.57
N THR A 240 -18.54 -21.12 -10.52
CA THR A 240 -19.20 -21.41 -9.24
C THR A 240 -19.06 -20.31 -8.20
N ARG A 241 -18.11 -19.37 -8.36
CA ARG A 241 -17.83 -18.31 -7.41
C ARG A 241 -17.95 -16.93 -8.03
N CYS A 242 -17.08 -16.60 -8.99
CA CYS A 242 -17.03 -15.25 -9.53
C CYS A 242 -18.28 -14.88 -10.33
N LYS A 243 -18.78 -15.77 -11.20
CA LYS A 243 -19.95 -15.51 -12.06
C LYS A 243 -21.26 -15.53 -11.30
N LEU A 244 -21.42 -16.42 -10.32
CA LEU A 244 -22.66 -16.53 -9.53
C LEU A 244 -22.78 -15.43 -8.47
N ASP A 245 -21.64 -14.81 -8.07
CA ASP A 245 -21.59 -13.75 -7.08
C ASP A 245 -21.40 -12.36 -7.72
N GLU A 246 -21.48 -12.26 -9.04
CA GLU A 246 -21.51 -10.96 -9.70
C GLU A 246 -22.73 -10.16 -9.27
N PRO A 247 -22.54 -8.88 -8.88
CA PRO A 247 -23.66 -7.97 -8.70
C PRO A 247 -24.51 -7.91 -9.97
N LYS A 248 -25.82 -7.92 -9.81
CA LYS A 248 -26.79 -7.94 -10.93
C LYS A 248 -27.28 -6.55 -11.28
N THR A 249 -27.24 -5.64 -10.32
CA THR A 249 -27.67 -4.25 -10.45
C THR A 249 -26.57 -3.33 -9.94
N ASP A 250 -26.58 -2.08 -10.37
CA ASP A 250 -25.69 -1.06 -9.84
C ASP A 250 -25.90 -0.82 -8.34
N ASP A 251 -27.15 -0.93 -7.86
CA ASP A 251 -27.46 -0.83 -6.43
C ASP A 251 -26.80 -1.94 -5.61
N GLU A 252 -26.86 -3.19 -6.08
CA GLU A 252 -26.14 -4.30 -5.43
C GLU A 252 -24.63 -4.06 -5.43
N LEU A 253 -24.08 -3.59 -6.56
CA LEU A 253 -22.67 -3.23 -6.68
C LEU A 253 -22.28 -2.14 -5.70
N PHE A 254 -23.02 -1.02 -5.70
CA PHE A 254 -22.70 0.13 -4.86
C PHE A 254 -22.86 -0.18 -3.38
N THR A 255 -23.90 -0.90 -2.98
CA THR A 255 -24.09 -1.37 -1.60
C THR A 255 -22.91 -2.26 -1.16
N MET A 256 -22.51 -3.21 -2.00
CA MET A 256 -21.35 -4.06 -1.73
C MET A 256 -20.08 -3.25 -1.55
N LEU A 257 -19.82 -2.30 -2.45
CA LEU A 257 -18.63 -1.45 -2.40
C LEU A 257 -18.65 -0.52 -1.18
N ALA A 258 -19.82 0.06 -0.85
CA ALA A 258 -20.00 0.90 0.32
C ALA A 258 -19.78 0.15 1.65
N CYS A 259 -20.09 -1.13 1.72
CA CYS A 259 -19.80 -1.97 2.90
C CYS A 259 -18.30 -2.34 3.06
N THR A 260 -17.45 -2.04 2.06
CA THR A 260 -16.03 -2.42 2.12
C THR A 260 -15.26 -1.48 3.04
N ARG A 261 -14.58 -2.04 4.03
CA ARG A 261 -13.77 -1.30 5.02
C ARG A 261 -12.31 -1.73 4.91
N GLY A 262 -11.39 -0.83 5.22
CA GLY A 262 -9.95 -1.13 5.36
C GLY A 262 -9.62 -1.85 6.67
N GLY A 263 -8.36 -2.13 6.91
CA GLY A 263 -7.86 -2.69 8.17
C GLY A 263 -8.21 -1.79 9.36
N PHE A 264 -8.35 -2.38 10.54
CA PHE A 264 -8.67 -1.63 11.74
C PHE A 264 -7.37 -1.01 12.30
N THR A 265 -7.27 0.29 12.19
CA THR A 265 -6.16 1.08 12.76
C THR A 265 -6.73 2.00 13.82
N PHE A 266 -6.07 2.13 14.95
CA PHE A 266 -6.50 3.02 16.02
C PHE A 266 -5.32 3.53 16.86
N CYS A 267 -5.53 4.69 17.46
CA CYS A 267 -4.80 5.17 18.63
C CYS A 267 -5.82 5.34 19.76
N SER A 268 -5.49 4.87 20.94
CA SER A 268 -6.34 5.05 22.13
C SER A 268 -6.47 6.54 22.45
N SER A 269 -7.68 7.05 22.45
CA SER A 269 -7.93 8.46 22.76
C SER A 269 -7.58 8.84 24.20
N VAL A 270 -7.52 7.85 25.08
CA VAL A 270 -7.11 8.02 26.49
C VAL A 270 -5.60 8.12 26.66
N ASN A 271 -4.85 7.54 25.72
CA ASN A 271 -3.39 7.39 25.81
C ASN A 271 -2.63 8.16 24.70
N ALA A 272 -3.33 8.83 23.82
CA ALA A 272 -2.71 9.55 22.72
C ALA A 272 -1.81 10.69 23.22
N SER A 273 -0.67 10.84 22.55
CA SER A 273 0.37 11.82 22.88
C SER A 273 0.90 11.76 24.31
N LYS A 274 0.65 10.67 25.01
CA LYS A 274 1.18 10.41 26.34
C LYS A 274 2.45 9.57 26.24
N PRO A 275 3.62 10.12 26.51
CA PRO A 275 4.86 9.35 26.58
C PRO A 275 4.84 8.41 27.78
N TYR A 276 5.20 7.15 27.57
CA TYR A 276 5.41 6.15 28.61
C TYR A 276 6.92 5.95 28.78
N ASP A 277 7.50 6.53 29.83
CA ASP A 277 8.83 6.20 30.31
C ASP A 277 8.67 5.28 31.53
N LEU A 278 8.86 3.98 31.29
CA LEU A 278 8.64 2.90 32.26
C LEU A 278 9.97 2.39 32.84
N VAL A 279 11.07 3.09 32.59
CA VAL A 279 12.39 2.75 33.16
C VAL A 279 12.30 2.73 34.69
N GLY A 280 12.87 1.71 35.32
CA GLY A 280 12.84 1.53 36.78
C GLY A 280 11.53 0.98 37.35
N THR A 281 10.54 0.64 36.49
CA THR A 281 9.28 -0.01 36.88
C THR A 281 9.21 -1.46 36.43
N THR A 282 8.25 -2.22 36.95
CA THR A 282 7.94 -3.58 36.46
C THR A 282 7.17 -3.57 35.15
N LYS A 283 6.70 -2.40 34.71
CA LYS A 283 5.86 -2.26 33.53
C LYS A 283 6.67 -2.14 32.24
N ILE A 284 6.08 -2.60 31.15
CA ILE A 284 6.62 -2.53 29.80
C ILE A 284 5.52 -2.17 28.80
N CYS A 285 5.91 -1.63 27.68
CA CYS A 285 5.09 -1.66 26.47
C CYS A 285 5.43 -2.93 25.66
N ALA A 286 4.43 -3.72 25.34
CA ALA A 286 4.55 -4.91 24.48
C ALA A 286 3.72 -4.74 23.21
N GLY A 287 4.35 -4.95 22.07
CA GLY A 287 3.71 -5.04 20.76
C GLY A 287 3.50 -6.50 20.37
N PHE A 288 2.27 -6.84 19.96
CA PHE A 288 1.90 -8.15 19.45
C PHE A 288 1.44 -8.00 18.00
N ASP A 289 1.95 -8.83 17.11
CA ASP A 289 1.62 -8.83 15.69
C ASP A 289 1.15 -10.20 15.23
N ALA A 290 0.15 -10.23 14.33
CA ALA A 290 -0.39 -11.49 13.83
C ALA A 290 0.41 -12.01 12.63
N THR A 291 0.88 -13.22 12.73
CA THR A 291 1.66 -13.87 11.67
C THR A 291 0.82 -14.05 10.40
N SER A 292 1.04 -13.22 9.37
CA SER A 292 0.38 -13.31 8.06
C SER A 292 -1.15 -13.32 8.17
N GLN A 293 -1.72 -12.27 8.75
CA GLN A 293 -3.13 -12.16 9.11
C GLN A 293 -4.11 -12.41 7.96
N HIS A 294 -4.00 -11.68 6.83
CA HIS A 294 -4.90 -11.87 5.69
C HIS A 294 -4.83 -13.30 5.10
N PRO A 295 -3.65 -13.88 4.88
CA PRO A 295 -3.53 -15.27 4.50
C PRO A 295 -4.17 -16.27 5.48
N ALA A 296 -4.09 -16.02 6.78
CA ALA A 296 -4.76 -16.83 7.79
C ALA A 296 -6.28 -16.84 7.62
N GLN A 297 -6.86 -15.66 7.37
CA GLN A 297 -8.29 -15.54 7.16
C GLN A 297 -8.74 -16.25 5.88
N ILE A 298 -7.98 -16.17 4.78
CA ILE A 298 -8.28 -16.92 3.54
C ILE A 298 -8.52 -18.40 3.83
N CYS A 299 -7.69 -19.01 4.67
CA CYS A 299 -7.71 -20.45 4.93
C CYS A 299 -8.67 -20.91 6.04
N SER A 300 -9.23 -20.01 6.85
CA SER A 300 -9.95 -20.37 8.08
C SER A 300 -11.44 -20.10 8.09
N HIS A 301 -11.98 -19.50 7.00
CA HIS A 301 -13.41 -19.16 6.94
C HIS A 301 -14.17 -19.76 5.79
N LEU A 302 -15.48 -19.88 6.00
CA LEU A 302 -16.45 -20.05 4.93
C LEU A 302 -16.91 -18.66 4.48
N TYR A 303 -17.02 -18.49 3.16
CA TYR A 303 -17.35 -17.18 2.56
C TYR A 303 -18.74 -17.19 1.96
N PRO A 304 -19.52 -16.09 2.12
CA PRO A 304 -20.87 -16.00 1.61
C PRO A 304 -20.89 -15.82 0.09
N HIS A 305 -21.99 -16.27 -0.51
CA HIS A 305 -22.26 -16.10 -1.94
C HIS A 305 -23.76 -16.13 -2.23
N ARG A 306 -24.16 -15.69 -3.45
CA ARG A 306 -25.57 -15.64 -3.89
C ARG A 306 -26.45 -14.75 -3.03
N PHE A 307 -26.05 -13.51 -2.90
CA PHE A 307 -26.83 -12.49 -2.22
C PHE A 307 -28.15 -12.21 -2.94
N ARG A 308 -29.17 -11.87 -2.18
CA ARG A 308 -30.51 -11.49 -2.67
C ARG A 308 -30.95 -10.26 -1.93
N GLU A 309 -31.63 -9.38 -2.62
CA GLU A 309 -32.31 -8.24 -1.99
C GLU A 309 -33.35 -8.73 -0.97
N MET A 310 -33.42 -8.06 0.16
CA MET A 310 -34.27 -8.43 1.28
C MET A 310 -35.08 -7.23 1.79
N PRO A 311 -36.32 -7.48 2.28
CA PRO A 311 -37.09 -6.46 3.00
C PRO A 311 -36.36 -5.95 4.24
N SER A 312 -36.62 -4.68 4.61
CA SER A 312 -35.96 -4.02 5.76
C SER A 312 -36.11 -4.80 7.06
N GLU A 313 -37.28 -5.34 7.32
CA GLU A 313 -37.56 -6.11 8.55
C GLU A 313 -36.71 -7.38 8.67
N VAL A 314 -36.43 -8.03 7.54
CA VAL A 314 -35.54 -9.22 7.50
C VAL A 314 -34.11 -8.80 7.79
N LEU A 315 -33.63 -7.70 7.22
CA LEU A 315 -32.30 -7.17 7.47
C LEU A 315 -32.12 -6.71 8.93
N GLU A 316 -33.15 -6.09 9.54
CA GLU A 316 -33.14 -5.70 10.94
C GLU A 316 -33.07 -6.93 11.88
N MET A 317 -33.84 -7.99 11.58
CA MET A 317 -33.72 -9.25 12.29
C MET A 317 -32.35 -9.88 12.15
N ALA A 318 -31.78 -9.84 10.94
CA ALA A 318 -30.44 -10.32 10.65
C ALA A 318 -29.40 -9.55 11.46
N PHE A 319 -29.47 -8.22 11.45
CA PHE A 319 -28.61 -7.35 12.25
C PHE A 319 -28.73 -7.66 13.75
N LYS A 320 -29.94 -7.76 14.28
CA LYS A 320 -30.19 -8.10 15.70
C LYS A 320 -29.61 -9.45 16.07
N LEU A 321 -29.77 -10.46 15.22
CA LEU A 321 -29.20 -11.78 15.43
C LEU A 321 -27.66 -11.73 15.51
N ILE A 322 -27.00 -11.00 14.60
CA ILE A 322 -25.54 -10.85 14.58
C ILE A 322 -25.06 -10.07 15.81
N SER A 323 -25.73 -8.98 16.17
CA SER A 323 -25.34 -8.11 17.30
C SER A 323 -25.35 -8.82 18.67
N LEU A 324 -26.12 -9.87 18.81
CA LEU A 324 -26.24 -10.65 20.05
C LEU A 324 -25.19 -11.78 20.17
N ILE A 325 -24.42 -12.05 19.12
CA ILE A 325 -23.42 -13.12 19.16
C ILE A 325 -22.25 -12.70 20.05
N PRO A 326 -21.99 -13.40 21.17
CA PRO A 326 -20.89 -13.03 22.06
C PRO A 326 -19.54 -13.43 21.46
N PHE A 327 -18.51 -12.67 21.81
CA PHE A 327 -17.12 -12.89 21.37
C PHE A 327 -16.65 -14.35 21.57
N LYS A 328 -17.03 -15.00 22.69
CA LYS A 328 -16.71 -16.39 22.98
C LYS A 328 -17.25 -17.34 21.89
N ARG A 329 -18.45 -17.08 21.40
CA ARG A 329 -19.08 -17.85 20.30
C ARG A 329 -18.33 -17.66 18.98
N VAL A 330 -17.82 -16.45 18.72
CA VAL A 330 -16.99 -16.20 17.53
C VAL A 330 -15.72 -17.05 17.57
N LEU A 331 -15.02 -17.11 18.70
CA LEU A 331 -13.84 -17.97 18.86
C LEU A 331 -14.16 -19.48 18.73
N GLU A 332 -15.26 -19.94 19.27
CA GLU A 332 -15.66 -21.36 19.23
C GLU A 332 -16.04 -21.84 17.82
N ARG A 333 -16.56 -20.95 16.99
CA ARG A 333 -17.06 -21.22 15.64
C ARG A 333 -16.36 -20.40 14.59
N TRP A 334 -15.05 -20.21 14.71
CA TRP A 334 -14.24 -19.31 13.88
C TRP A 334 -14.49 -19.46 12.38
N GLU A 335 -14.71 -20.68 11.88
CA GLU A 335 -14.99 -20.93 10.48
C GLU A 335 -16.29 -20.32 9.95
N LYS A 336 -17.31 -20.24 10.79
CA LYS A 336 -18.64 -19.65 10.49
C LYS A 336 -19.40 -19.35 11.80
N PRO A 337 -19.09 -18.26 12.51
CA PRO A 337 -19.82 -17.88 13.72
C PRO A 337 -21.20 -17.26 13.39
N PHE A 338 -21.31 -16.61 12.23
CA PHE A 338 -22.53 -15.95 11.78
C PHE A 338 -23.34 -16.87 10.86
N PRO A 339 -24.64 -17.09 11.15
CA PRO A 339 -25.46 -17.97 10.33
C PRO A 339 -25.81 -17.39 8.96
N ILE A 340 -25.88 -16.06 8.87
CA ILE A 340 -26.23 -15.27 7.69
C ILE A 340 -25.14 -14.23 7.43
N ALA A 341 -25.08 -13.76 6.19
CA ALA A 341 -24.22 -12.64 5.78
C ALA A 341 -25.05 -11.65 4.99
N PHE A 342 -24.70 -10.37 5.08
CA PHE A 342 -25.37 -9.31 4.35
C PHE A 342 -24.40 -8.20 3.92
N ASN A 343 -24.83 -7.40 2.94
CA ASN A 343 -24.34 -6.06 2.65
C ASN A 343 -25.56 -5.16 2.73
N ALA A 344 -25.61 -4.26 3.69
CA ALA A 344 -26.80 -3.45 3.92
C ALA A 344 -26.47 -2.08 4.51
N CYS A 345 -27.36 -1.15 4.28
CA CYS A 345 -27.38 0.18 4.87
C CYS A 345 -28.30 0.19 6.08
N PHE A 346 -27.79 0.62 7.22
CA PHE A 346 -28.54 0.77 8.46
C PHE A 346 -28.44 2.20 8.97
N GLU A 347 -29.56 2.72 9.51
CA GLU A 347 -29.62 4.00 10.18
C GLU A 347 -29.80 3.78 11.68
N PHE A 348 -28.92 4.41 12.45
CA PHE A 348 -28.89 4.35 13.93
C PHE A 348 -29.25 5.71 14.50
N THR A 349 -30.06 5.70 15.57
CA THR A 349 -30.34 6.90 16.36
C THR A 349 -29.59 6.83 17.69
N ASN A 350 -29.02 7.96 18.12
CA ASN A 350 -28.27 8.08 19.38
C ASN A 350 -27.16 7.03 19.54
N LEU A 351 -26.30 6.90 18.53
CA LEU A 351 -25.13 6.03 18.58
C LEU A 351 -24.15 6.57 19.64
N LYS A 352 -23.84 5.75 20.65
CA LYS A 352 -22.97 6.09 21.78
C LYS A 352 -22.02 4.96 22.12
N PRO A 353 -20.88 5.24 22.77
CA PRO A 353 -20.02 4.18 23.29
C PRO A 353 -20.80 3.18 24.14
N LYS A 354 -20.52 1.90 23.97
CA LYS A 354 -21.14 0.84 24.78
C LYS A 354 -20.55 0.87 26.19
N PRO A 355 -21.38 1.10 27.23
CA PRO A 355 -20.90 1.19 28.60
C PRO A 355 -20.14 -0.07 29.04
N ASN A 356 -19.01 0.14 29.73
CA ASN A 356 -18.13 -0.91 30.25
C ASN A 356 -17.51 -1.82 29.18
N SER A 357 -17.52 -1.40 27.91
CA SER A 357 -16.81 -2.11 26.85
C SER A 357 -15.32 -1.75 26.87
N ILE A 358 -14.49 -2.63 26.30
CA ILE A 358 -13.07 -2.34 26.07
C ILE A 358 -12.88 -1.10 25.16
N PHE A 359 -13.85 -0.84 24.30
CA PHE A 359 -13.83 0.30 23.38
C PHE A 359 -13.99 1.63 24.11
N GLU A 360 -14.98 1.73 25.01
CA GLU A 360 -15.16 2.90 25.87
C GLU A 360 -13.99 3.05 26.83
N LYS A 361 -13.61 1.96 27.52
CA LYS A 361 -12.54 1.95 28.54
C LYS A 361 -11.21 2.49 28.00
N TYR A 362 -10.85 2.13 26.79
CA TYR A 362 -9.57 2.53 26.17
C TYR A 362 -9.71 3.61 25.09
N GLY A 363 -10.91 4.12 24.87
CA GLY A 363 -11.18 5.15 23.85
C GLY A 363 -10.80 4.70 22.44
N ILE A 364 -11.19 3.49 22.08
CA ILE A 364 -10.90 2.85 20.79
C ILE A 364 -12.22 2.63 20.05
N PHE A 365 -12.36 3.19 18.84
CA PHE A 365 -13.61 3.08 18.11
C PHE A 365 -13.37 2.53 16.69
N PRO A 366 -14.24 1.62 16.19
CA PRO A 366 -14.02 0.96 14.91
C PRO A 366 -14.49 1.76 13.69
N LEU A 367 -15.42 2.70 13.85
CA LEU A 367 -15.99 3.48 12.75
C LEU A 367 -15.07 4.64 12.38
N ALA A 368 -14.53 4.64 11.17
CA ALA A 368 -13.64 5.68 10.69
C ALA A 368 -14.43 6.86 10.10
N SER A 369 -14.06 8.08 10.49
CA SER A 369 -14.61 9.31 9.96
C SER A 369 -14.18 9.58 8.50
N ALA A 370 -13.13 8.97 8.02
CA ALA A 370 -12.64 9.12 6.64
C ALA A 370 -13.66 8.66 5.57
N ARG A 371 -14.71 7.95 5.99
CA ARG A 371 -15.82 7.58 5.09
C ARG A 371 -16.89 8.66 4.98
N TYR A 372 -16.88 9.62 5.90
CA TYR A 372 -17.72 10.80 5.87
C TYR A 372 -16.93 11.98 5.32
N LYS A 373 -17.42 12.59 4.26
CA LYS A 373 -16.82 13.79 3.66
C LYS A 373 -17.87 14.89 3.53
N THR A 374 -17.45 16.12 3.77
CA THR A 374 -18.31 17.28 3.50
C THR A 374 -18.44 17.54 2.00
N PRO A 375 -19.47 18.27 1.54
CA PRO A 375 -19.59 18.67 0.12
C PRO A 375 -18.34 19.40 -0.41
N GLU A 376 -17.70 20.24 0.42
CA GLU A 376 -16.49 20.97 0.07
C GLU A 376 -15.31 20.00 -0.13
N GLN A 377 -15.17 18.98 0.73
CA GLN A 377 -14.14 17.96 0.58
C GLN A 377 -14.37 17.08 -0.65
N ILE A 378 -15.64 16.80 -0.99
CA ILE A 378 -15.97 16.08 -2.22
C ILE A 378 -15.49 16.88 -3.43
N LYS A 379 -15.78 18.18 -3.46
CA LYS A 379 -15.37 19.08 -4.54
C LYS A 379 -13.83 19.17 -4.64
N GLN A 380 -13.15 19.31 -3.51
CA GLN A 380 -11.70 19.34 -3.47
C GLN A 380 -11.07 18.02 -3.93
N ASP A 381 -11.68 16.89 -3.62
CA ASP A 381 -11.23 15.58 -4.11
C ASP A 381 -11.46 15.42 -5.62
N GLU A 382 -12.52 15.99 -6.16
CA GLU A 382 -12.79 16.04 -7.60
C GLU A 382 -11.74 16.87 -8.35
N ASP A 383 -11.43 18.04 -7.81
CA ASP A 383 -10.43 18.94 -8.37
C ASP A 383 -9.01 18.32 -8.33
N ASN A 384 -8.72 17.47 -7.34
CA ASN A 384 -7.43 16.79 -7.21
C ASN A 384 -7.26 15.51 -8.04
N ALA A 385 -8.32 15.02 -8.70
CA ALA A 385 -8.31 13.85 -9.62
C ALA A 385 -7.58 12.60 -9.08
N ASP A 386 -7.46 12.45 -7.77
CA ASP A 386 -6.81 11.31 -7.13
C ASP A 386 -7.82 10.15 -6.92
N ASN A 387 -7.42 9.03 -6.37
CA ASN A 387 -8.24 7.83 -6.07
C ASN A 387 -9.61 8.12 -5.43
N SER A 388 -9.83 9.35 -5.04
CA SER A 388 -11.07 9.96 -4.57
C SER A 388 -12.20 9.99 -5.61
N ALA A 389 -11.92 9.92 -6.91
CA ALA A 389 -12.98 9.90 -7.92
C ALA A 389 -13.98 8.75 -7.69
N TYR A 390 -13.49 7.60 -7.23
CA TYR A 390 -14.33 6.48 -6.85
C TYR A 390 -15.17 6.78 -5.60
N ALA A 391 -14.53 7.29 -4.54
CA ALA A 391 -15.21 7.61 -3.30
C ALA A 391 -16.22 8.75 -3.51
N SER A 392 -15.84 9.77 -4.26
CA SER A 392 -16.71 10.90 -4.62
C SER A 392 -17.92 10.46 -5.42
N GLU A 393 -17.75 9.55 -6.39
CA GLU A 393 -18.86 9.01 -7.17
C GLU A 393 -19.84 8.21 -6.31
N MET A 394 -19.33 7.40 -5.37
CA MET A 394 -20.16 6.68 -4.42
C MET A 394 -20.95 7.64 -3.51
N MET A 395 -20.33 8.76 -3.10
CA MET A 395 -20.99 9.79 -2.29
C MET A 395 -22.04 10.56 -3.07
N LYS A 396 -21.78 10.94 -4.32
CA LYS A 396 -22.76 11.57 -5.21
C LYS A 396 -24.03 10.72 -5.39
N ARG A 397 -23.86 9.40 -5.32
CA ARG A 397 -24.94 8.42 -5.43
C ARG A 397 -25.53 8.00 -4.09
N ASP A 398 -25.16 8.66 -3.00
CA ASP A 398 -25.59 8.38 -1.61
C ASP A 398 -25.20 6.97 -1.07
N TYR A 399 -24.15 6.37 -1.66
CA TYR A 399 -23.59 5.08 -1.20
C TYR A 399 -22.35 5.29 -0.34
N CYS A 400 -22.51 6.03 0.76
CA CYS A 400 -21.45 6.26 1.74
C CYS A 400 -22.03 6.32 3.15
N ASP A 401 -21.14 6.12 4.15
CA ASP A 401 -21.54 6.37 5.54
C ASP A 401 -21.83 7.87 5.71
N SER A 402 -22.85 8.22 6.47
CA SER A 402 -23.17 9.60 6.85
C SER A 402 -23.52 9.69 8.32
N VAL A 403 -23.12 10.80 8.97
CA VAL A 403 -23.39 11.03 10.39
C VAL A 403 -23.82 12.47 10.63
N GLU A 404 -24.75 12.66 11.56
CA GLU A 404 -25.25 13.95 12.01
C GLU A 404 -25.03 14.10 13.51
N GLY A 405 -24.60 15.28 13.97
CA GLY A 405 -24.34 15.54 15.38
C GLY A 405 -23.24 14.63 15.96
N ALA A 406 -22.22 14.32 15.17
CA ALA A 406 -21.17 13.38 15.54
C ALA A 406 -20.07 14.05 16.37
N LYS A 407 -19.53 13.30 17.33
CA LYS A 407 -18.26 13.57 17.97
C LYS A 407 -17.20 12.59 17.46
N PHE A 408 -16.00 13.08 17.26
CA PHE A 408 -14.91 12.33 16.70
C PHE A 408 -13.70 12.29 17.65
N ALA A 409 -12.94 11.23 17.58
CA ALA A 409 -11.63 11.11 18.22
C ALA A 409 -10.67 10.30 17.32
N PHE A 410 -9.51 10.86 17.00
CA PHE A 410 -8.47 10.18 16.20
C PHE A 410 -8.99 9.56 14.90
N GLY A 411 -9.85 10.31 14.16
CA GLY A 411 -10.46 9.84 12.94
C GLY A 411 -11.50 8.75 13.13
N LYS A 412 -12.07 8.65 14.32
CA LYS A 412 -13.11 7.68 14.65
C LYS A 412 -14.35 8.39 15.16
N ILE A 413 -15.50 7.85 14.80
CA ILE A 413 -16.79 8.31 15.34
C ILE A 413 -16.91 7.77 16.75
N VAL A 414 -17.03 8.66 17.73
CA VAL A 414 -17.26 8.31 19.13
C VAL A 414 -18.75 8.20 19.40
N GLU A 415 -19.52 9.22 19.01
CA GLU A 415 -20.98 9.23 19.12
C GLU A 415 -21.59 10.01 17.98
N ALA A 416 -22.85 9.76 17.67
CA ALA A 416 -23.61 10.50 16.67
C ALA A 416 -25.10 10.52 17.03
N LYS A 417 -25.80 11.64 16.75
CA LYS A 417 -27.25 11.74 16.89
C LYS A 417 -27.95 10.82 15.88
N THR A 418 -27.49 10.84 14.66
CA THR A 418 -27.92 9.92 13.60
C THR A 418 -26.67 9.40 12.86
N ALA A 419 -26.66 8.10 12.56
CA ALA A 419 -25.58 7.50 11.77
C ALA A 419 -26.16 6.52 10.76
N ARG A 420 -25.95 6.80 9.46
CA ARG A 420 -26.28 5.88 8.38
C ARG A 420 -25.01 5.16 7.97
N LEU A 421 -24.96 3.83 8.11
CA LEU A 421 -23.76 3.02 7.98
C LEU A 421 -23.98 1.86 7.02
N TYR A 422 -23.08 1.70 6.07
CA TYR A 422 -23.02 0.54 5.19
C TYR A 422 -22.18 -0.56 5.84
N LEU A 423 -22.81 -1.68 6.18
CA LEU A 423 -22.23 -2.74 7.00
C LEU A 423 -22.34 -4.11 6.33
N THR A 424 -21.30 -4.92 6.49
CA THR A 424 -21.40 -6.37 6.39
C THR A 424 -21.81 -6.96 7.75
N GLU A 425 -22.14 -8.25 7.81
CA GLU A 425 -22.36 -8.98 9.08
C GLU A 425 -21.17 -8.82 10.05
N LEU A 426 -19.95 -8.75 9.52
CA LEU A 426 -18.73 -8.55 10.32
C LEU A 426 -18.71 -7.13 10.91
N GLY A 427 -19.00 -6.11 10.08
CA GLY A 427 -19.10 -4.73 10.52
C GLY A 427 -20.23 -4.50 11.52
N ALA A 428 -21.37 -5.18 11.33
CA ALA A 428 -22.49 -5.12 12.27
C ALA A 428 -22.12 -5.67 13.65
N TRP A 429 -21.43 -6.82 13.71
CA TRP A 429 -20.94 -7.37 14.95
C TRP A 429 -19.94 -6.41 15.62
N GLU A 430 -19.00 -5.83 14.87
CA GLU A 430 -18.02 -4.87 15.33
C GLU A 430 -18.68 -3.61 15.95
N VAL A 431 -19.70 -3.05 15.29
CA VAL A 431 -20.49 -1.93 15.80
C VAL A 431 -21.17 -2.31 17.11
N ALA A 432 -21.76 -3.51 17.19
CA ALA A 432 -22.46 -3.98 18.39
C ALA A 432 -21.52 -4.26 19.59
N GLN A 433 -20.22 -4.49 19.34
CA GLN A 433 -19.24 -4.58 20.42
C GLN A 433 -18.86 -3.21 20.99
N ALA A 434 -18.83 -2.18 20.14
CA ALA A 434 -18.29 -0.86 20.48
C ALA A 434 -19.36 0.17 20.89
N TYR A 435 -20.59 0.02 20.39
CA TYR A 435 -21.64 1.02 20.55
C TYR A 435 -22.96 0.46 21.07
N THR A 436 -23.80 1.38 21.57
CA THR A 436 -25.22 1.23 21.81
C THR A 436 -25.98 2.29 21.01
N TRP A 437 -27.27 2.07 20.82
CA TRP A 437 -28.18 2.96 20.07
C TRP A 437 -29.61 2.81 20.62
N ASP A 438 -30.45 3.79 20.33
CA ASP A 438 -31.87 3.73 20.74
C ASP A 438 -32.66 2.90 19.71
N GLU A 439 -32.47 3.15 18.43
CA GLU A 439 -33.16 2.47 17.33
C GLU A 439 -32.18 2.18 16.19
N VAL A 440 -32.43 1.08 15.49
CA VAL A 440 -31.73 0.76 14.21
C VAL A 440 -32.77 0.36 13.18
N LYS A 441 -32.71 0.98 11.99
CA LYS A 441 -33.54 0.70 10.82
C LYS A 441 -32.69 0.28 9.65
N ALA A 442 -33.11 -0.75 8.93
CA ALA A 442 -32.50 -1.09 7.65
C ALA A 442 -33.14 -0.24 6.55
N ILE A 443 -32.30 0.40 5.75
CA ILE A 443 -32.72 1.22 4.62
C ILE A 443 -32.88 0.36 3.36
N HIS A 444 -31.83 -0.39 3.01
CA HIS A 444 -31.82 -1.38 1.93
C HIS A 444 -30.67 -2.36 2.12
N GLY A 445 -30.70 -3.48 1.44
CA GLY A 445 -29.57 -4.40 1.46
C GLY A 445 -29.86 -5.78 0.88
N TYR A 446 -28.81 -6.58 0.89
CA TYR A 446 -28.75 -7.91 0.29
C TYR A 446 -28.24 -8.91 1.33
N GLU A 447 -28.87 -10.07 1.43
CA GLU A 447 -28.56 -11.11 2.42
C GLU A 447 -28.35 -12.47 1.76
N THR A 448 -27.64 -13.35 2.43
CA THR A 448 -27.51 -14.76 2.08
C THR A 448 -27.25 -15.63 3.32
N GLY A 449 -27.81 -16.84 3.30
CA GLY A 449 -27.47 -17.92 4.23
C GLY A 449 -26.50 -18.95 3.62
N GLN A 450 -26.06 -18.71 2.36
CA GLN A 450 -25.21 -19.65 1.63
C GLN A 450 -23.75 -19.29 1.78
N PHE A 451 -22.97 -20.28 2.22
CA PHE A 451 -21.52 -20.12 2.41
C PHE A 451 -20.76 -21.28 1.79
N SER A 452 -19.55 -21.03 1.39
CA SER A 452 -18.67 -22.02 0.79
C SER A 452 -17.22 -21.82 1.18
N LYS A 453 -16.44 -22.90 1.05
CA LYS A 453 -15.00 -22.86 1.23
C LYS A 453 -14.34 -21.93 0.20
N PRO A 454 -13.17 -21.34 0.51
CA PRO A 454 -12.34 -20.69 -0.49
C PRO A 454 -11.96 -21.67 -1.59
N SER A 455 -11.53 -21.17 -2.74
CA SER A 455 -11.08 -22.04 -3.81
C SER A 455 -9.79 -22.78 -3.44
N ASP A 456 -9.62 -24.02 -3.96
CA ASP A 456 -8.36 -24.75 -3.79
C ASP A 456 -7.16 -23.92 -4.31
N VAL A 457 -7.37 -23.12 -5.37
CA VAL A 457 -6.34 -22.23 -5.94
C VAL A 457 -5.86 -21.20 -4.93
N ASP A 458 -6.78 -20.58 -4.19
CA ASP A 458 -6.42 -19.56 -3.20
C ASP A 458 -5.70 -20.20 -2.01
N VAL A 459 -6.20 -21.32 -1.52
CA VAL A 459 -5.59 -22.05 -0.39
C VAL A 459 -4.20 -22.57 -0.75
N ILE A 460 -4.03 -23.21 -1.91
CA ILE A 460 -2.74 -23.70 -2.38
C ILE A 460 -1.75 -22.54 -2.56
N SER A 461 -2.22 -21.38 -3.07
CA SER A 461 -1.37 -20.19 -3.19
C SER A 461 -0.83 -19.74 -1.84
N VAL A 462 -1.71 -19.63 -0.84
CA VAL A 462 -1.30 -19.28 0.52
C VAL A 462 -0.29 -20.30 1.07
N MET A 463 -0.57 -21.60 0.92
CA MET A 463 0.32 -22.66 1.40
C MET A 463 1.71 -22.55 0.77
N GLN A 464 1.80 -22.37 -0.54
CA GLN A 464 3.07 -22.27 -1.26
C GLN A 464 3.87 -21.03 -0.90
N PHE A 465 3.22 -19.86 -0.92
CA PHE A 465 3.93 -18.61 -0.63
C PHE A 465 4.32 -18.49 0.84
N TYR A 466 3.48 -19.01 1.76
CA TYR A 466 3.81 -19.04 3.18
C TYR A 466 5.01 -19.96 3.46
N LYS A 467 5.03 -21.15 2.84
CA LYS A 467 6.15 -22.08 2.94
C LYS A 467 7.44 -21.46 2.37
N ALA A 468 7.37 -20.84 1.18
CA ALA A 468 8.51 -20.18 0.57
C ALA A 468 9.09 -19.09 1.46
N LYS A 469 8.23 -18.20 1.99
CA LYS A 469 8.65 -17.13 2.92
C LYS A 469 9.33 -17.67 4.18
N ASN A 470 8.77 -18.70 4.81
CA ASN A 470 9.31 -19.25 6.06
C ASN A 470 10.61 -20.02 5.83
N GLU A 471 10.69 -20.87 4.80
CA GLU A 471 11.92 -21.59 4.45
C GLU A 471 13.07 -20.62 4.10
N PHE A 472 12.74 -19.53 3.43
CA PHE A 472 13.72 -18.49 3.13
C PHE A 472 14.11 -17.68 4.39
N LYS A 473 13.16 -17.39 5.28
CA LYS A 473 13.44 -16.74 6.58
C LYS A 473 14.42 -17.57 7.41
N ASP A 474 14.23 -18.90 7.47
CA ASP A 474 15.11 -19.81 8.19
C ASP A 474 16.50 -19.86 7.52
N ALA A 475 16.54 -19.95 6.18
CA ALA A 475 17.78 -19.90 5.42
C ALA A 475 18.55 -18.60 5.61
N ARG A 476 17.85 -17.45 5.59
CA ARG A 476 18.42 -16.13 5.85
C ARG A 476 19.07 -16.07 7.23
N LYS A 477 18.34 -16.54 8.27
CA LYS A 477 18.89 -16.61 9.63
C LYS A 477 20.14 -17.48 9.71
N SER A 478 20.10 -18.66 9.08
CA SER A 478 21.27 -19.56 9.01
C SER A 478 22.45 -18.89 8.29
N TYR A 479 22.20 -18.24 7.15
CA TYR A 479 23.25 -17.54 6.38
C TYR A 479 23.94 -16.45 7.19
N TYR A 480 23.19 -15.64 7.93
CA TYR A 480 23.80 -14.58 8.76
C TYR A 480 24.61 -15.14 9.95
N GLN A 481 24.32 -16.37 10.37
CA GLN A 481 25.07 -17.03 11.45
C GLN A 481 26.29 -17.80 10.94
N THR A 482 26.21 -18.46 9.79
CA THR A 482 27.19 -19.45 9.33
C THR A 482 27.76 -19.16 7.93
N GLN A 483 27.32 -18.08 7.28
CA GLN A 483 27.67 -17.70 5.91
C GLN A 483 27.35 -18.79 4.86
N THR A 484 26.42 -19.72 5.18
CA THR A 484 26.02 -20.77 4.26
C THR A 484 24.61 -21.29 4.55
N ILE A 485 24.02 -22.03 3.61
CA ILE A 485 22.70 -22.67 3.75
C ILE A 485 22.73 -24.13 3.31
N THR A 486 21.88 -24.96 3.91
CA THR A 486 21.77 -26.40 3.61
C THR A 486 20.51 -26.75 2.78
N ASN A 487 19.47 -25.94 2.81
CA ASN A 487 18.17 -26.21 2.19
C ASN A 487 18.00 -25.64 0.76
N GLY A 488 19.09 -25.36 0.05
CA GLY A 488 19.07 -24.67 -1.24
C GLY A 488 18.22 -25.34 -2.31
N ALA A 489 18.24 -26.69 -2.42
CA ALA A 489 17.38 -27.40 -3.38
C ALA A 489 15.89 -27.13 -3.13
N LYS A 490 15.46 -27.07 -1.86
CA LYS A 490 14.10 -26.76 -1.45
C LYS A 490 13.72 -25.32 -1.80
N LEU A 491 14.61 -24.36 -1.59
CA LEU A 491 14.40 -22.96 -1.92
C LEU A 491 14.20 -22.77 -3.43
N LYS A 492 15.05 -23.38 -4.27
CA LYS A 492 14.88 -23.37 -5.74
C LYS A 492 13.56 -23.96 -6.17
N TYR A 493 13.14 -25.09 -5.58
CA TYR A 493 11.81 -25.69 -5.84
C TYR A 493 10.67 -24.72 -5.48
N LEU A 494 10.82 -23.94 -4.41
CA LEU A 494 9.85 -22.96 -3.97
C LEU A 494 9.89 -21.63 -4.76
N GLY A 495 10.75 -21.53 -5.78
CA GLY A 495 10.81 -20.39 -6.71
C GLY A 495 11.71 -19.24 -6.26
N VAL A 496 12.63 -19.52 -5.34
CA VAL A 496 13.73 -18.58 -5.06
C VAL A 496 14.76 -18.65 -6.19
N SER A 497 15.34 -17.51 -6.57
CA SER A 497 16.38 -17.43 -7.61
C SER A 497 17.48 -18.49 -7.42
N ALA A 498 17.76 -19.23 -8.47
CA ALA A 498 18.83 -20.23 -8.41
C ALA A 498 20.22 -19.60 -8.18
N ALA A 499 20.46 -18.45 -8.80
CA ALA A 499 21.69 -17.68 -8.63
C ALA A 499 21.87 -17.26 -7.16
N LEU A 500 20.87 -16.61 -6.57
CA LEU A 500 20.93 -16.21 -5.17
C LEU A 500 21.15 -17.41 -4.22
N VAL A 501 20.45 -18.53 -4.49
CA VAL A 501 20.59 -19.73 -3.66
C VAL A 501 21.99 -20.32 -3.75
N ASP A 502 22.62 -20.29 -4.93
CA ASP A 502 23.98 -20.77 -5.11
C ASP A 502 25.01 -19.83 -4.46
N GLU A 503 24.82 -18.53 -4.56
CA GLU A 503 25.60 -17.52 -3.82
C GLU A 503 25.47 -17.70 -2.30
N MET A 504 24.27 -17.98 -1.79
CA MET A 504 24.08 -18.27 -0.35
C MET A 504 24.75 -19.59 0.09
N LYS A 505 24.86 -20.58 -0.79
CA LYS A 505 25.60 -21.83 -0.48
C LYS A 505 27.13 -21.63 -0.41
N THR A 506 27.65 -20.74 -1.24
CA THR A 506 29.08 -20.44 -1.35
C THR A 506 29.54 -19.33 -0.42
N GLY A 507 28.62 -18.66 0.27
CA GLY A 507 28.93 -17.55 1.16
C GLY A 507 29.17 -16.21 0.45
N CYS A 508 28.83 -16.13 -0.83
CA CYS A 508 29.07 -14.92 -1.66
C CYS A 508 27.84 -14.02 -1.80
N ALA A 509 26.66 -14.42 -1.25
CA ALA A 509 25.43 -13.66 -1.38
C ALA A 509 25.49 -12.33 -0.63
N LEU A 510 25.07 -11.26 -1.28
CA LEU A 510 25.00 -9.95 -0.65
C LEU A 510 23.75 -9.79 0.21
N GLU A 511 23.88 -9.09 1.32
CA GLU A 511 22.78 -8.81 2.25
C GLU A 511 21.60 -8.18 1.55
N GLN A 512 21.81 -7.22 0.67
CA GLN A 512 20.76 -6.55 -0.07
C GLN A 512 19.94 -7.48 -0.96
N ASP A 513 20.56 -8.47 -1.61
CA ASP A 513 19.87 -9.45 -2.47
C ASP A 513 19.02 -10.42 -1.63
N ILE A 514 19.55 -10.81 -0.46
CA ILE A 514 18.83 -11.64 0.51
C ILE A 514 17.60 -10.88 1.05
N GLU A 515 17.76 -9.60 1.43
CA GLU A 515 16.65 -8.80 1.94
C GLU A 515 15.60 -8.53 0.85
N ALA A 516 16.01 -8.22 -0.38
CA ALA A 516 15.10 -8.03 -1.51
C ALA A 516 14.29 -9.30 -1.81
N ALA A 517 14.92 -10.47 -1.79
CA ALA A 517 14.24 -11.75 -1.97
C ALA A 517 13.23 -12.03 -0.85
N TYR A 518 13.59 -11.79 0.41
CA TYR A 518 12.69 -11.95 1.55
C TYR A 518 11.46 -11.03 1.47
N LEU A 519 11.68 -9.75 1.18
CA LEU A 519 10.61 -8.77 1.01
C LEU A 519 9.71 -9.12 -0.19
N GLY A 520 10.29 -9.63 -1.27
CA GLY A 520 9.57 -10.16 -2.42
C GLY A 520 8.61 -11.29 -2.03
N LEU A 521 9.10 -12.30 -1.31
CA LEU A 521 8.29 -13.44 -0.85
C LEU A 521 7.19 -13.01 0.14
N LYS A 522 7.48 -12.04 1.03
CA LYS A 522 6.47 -11.45 1.93
C LYS A 522 5.38 -10.71 1.14
N SER A 523 5.77 -9.96 0.12
CA SER A 523 4.86 -9.23 -0.77
C SER A 523 3.98 -10.18 -1.58
N ASP A 524 4.52 -11.29 -2.09
CA ASP A 524 3.77 -12.29 -2.83
C ASP A 524 2.63 -12.89 -2.02
N LEU A 525 2.92 -13.26 -0.77
CA LEU A 525 1.94 -13.82 0.13
C LEU A 525 0.79 -12.83 0.42
N ASN A 526 1.11 -11.57 0.66
CA ASN A 526 0.10 -10.53 0.90
C ASN A 526 -0.69 -10.17 -0.37
N SER A 527 -0.08 -10.29 -1.55
CA SER A 527 -0.74 -10.00 -2.82
C SER A 527 -1.80 -11.04 -3.22
N VAL A 528 -1.82 -12.22 -2.61
CA VAL A 528 -2.94 -13.18 -2.78
C VAL A 528 -4.26 -12.53 -2.38
N PHE A 529 -4.27 -11.81 -1.26
CA PHE A 529 -5.41 -10.99 -0.82
C PHE A 529 -5.72 -9.86 -1.82
N GLY A 530 -4.70 -9.11 -2.26
CA GLY A 530 -4.87 -7.97 -3.18
C GLY A 530 -5.52 -8.36 -4.52
N ILE A 531 -5.30 -9.60 -4.99
CA ILE A 531 -5.98 -10.11 -6.19
C ILE A 531 -7.49 -10.19 -5.96
N ALA A 532 -7.94 -10.66 -4.80
CA ALA A 532 -9.35 -10.80 -4.46
C ALA A 532 -10.06 -9.45 -4.27
N CYS A 533 -9.32 -8.41 -3.88
CA CYS A 533 -9.82 -7.05 -3.65
C CYS A 533 -9.61 -6.10 -4.82
N SER A 534 -9.17 -6.58 -5.99
CA SER A 534 -8.97 -5.72 -7.16
C SER A 534 -10.28 -5.09 -7.59
N ASN A 535 -10.33 -3.74 -7.60
CA ASN A 535 -11.49 -3.02 -8.12
C ASN A 535 -11.50 -3.10 -9.65
N SER A 536 -12.52 -3.74 -10.19
CA SER A 536 -12.71 -3.96 -11.63
C SER A 536 -13.75 -3.06 -12.27
N TYR A 537 -14.46 -2.28 -11.47
CA TYR A 537 -15.57 -1.44 -11.92
C TYR A 537 -15.10 0.02 -12.08
N LYS A 538 -14.03 0.24 -12.81
CA LYS A 538 -13.48 1.57 -13.06
C LYS A 538 -14.13 2.20 -14.28
N ARG A 539 -14.18 3.55 -14.28
CA ARG A 539 -14.47 4.31 -15.49
C ARG A 539 -13.42 4.01 -16.57
N GLN A 540 -13.81 4.19 -17.81
CA GLN A 540 -12.87 4.15 -18.91
C GLN A 540 -11.86 5.29 -18.77
N THR A 541 -10.61 5.00 -19.04
CA THR A 541 -9.52 5.99 -18.97
C THR A 541 -9.11 6.33 -20.40
N ILE A 542 -9.04 7.61 -20.71
CA ILE A 542 -8.59 8.14 -22.00
C ILE A 542 -7.47 9.13 -21.81
N LEU A 543 -6.68 9.35 -22.84
CA LEU A 543 -5.70 10.43 -22.93
C LEU A 543 -6.32 11.61 -23.70
N THR A 544 -6.20 12.81 -23.13
CA THR A 544 -6.63 14.08 -23.74
C THR A 544 -5.48 15.07 -23.71
N SER A 545 -5.66 16.24 -24.36
CA SER A 545 -4.70 17.36 -24.27
C SER A 545 -4.46 17.85 -22.83
N ASN A 546 -5.40 17.57 -21.92
CA ASN A 546 -5.28 17.89 -20.50
C ASN A 546 -4.65 16.77 -19.68
N GLY A 547 -4.17 15.69 -20.32
CA GLY A 547 -3.65 14.52 -19.67
C GLY A 547 -4.65 13.36 -19.60
N ILE A 548 -4.62 12.56 -18.54
CA ILE A 548 -5.47 11.37 -18.40
C ILE A 548 -6.78 11.73 -17.72
N GLU A 549 -7.88 11.41 -18.38
CA GLU A 549 -9.22 11.67 -17.91
C GLU A 549 -10.04 10.38 -17.77
N TYR A 550 -11.05 10.40 -16.90
CA TYR A 550 -12.02 9.32 -16.79
C TYR A 550 -13.28 9.67 -17.56
N THR A 551 -13.75 8.75 -18.40
CA THR A 551 -14.97 8.92 -19.19
C THR A 551 -16.02 7.85 -18.87
N GLY A 552 -17.27 8.17 -19.19
CA GLY A 552 -18.39 7.27 -19.02
C GLY A 552 -18.88 7.15 -17.57
N ASP A 553 -19.94 6.39 -17.40
CA ASP A 553 -20.56 6.15 -16.11
C ASP A 553 -19.81 5.11 -15.31
N PHE A 554 -19.76 5.30 -14.00
CA PHE A 554 -19.26 4.30 -13.08
C PHE A 554 -20.36 3.26 -12.81
N GLY A 555 -20.05 1.96 -12.98
CA GLY A 555 -21.02 0.91 -12.72
C GLY A 555 -20.67 -0.42 -13.40
N LEU A 556 -21.65 -1.30 -13.47
CA LEU A 556 -21.50 -2.64 -14.06
C LEU A 556 -21.14 -2.61 -15.55
N CYS A 557 -21.52 -1.55 -16.28
CA CYS A 557 -21.21 -1.37 -17.70
C CYS A 557 -19.69 -1.39 -17.98
N ASN A 558 -18.85 -0.99 -17.02
CA ASN A 558 -17.41 -0.90 -17.16
C ASN A 558 -16.65 -2.15 -16.73
N LYS A 559 -17.35 -3.22 -16.37
CA LYS A 559 -16.69 -4.45 -15.97
C LYS A 559 -16.00 -5.12 -17.15
N PRO A 560 -14.69 -5.36 -17.09
CA PRO A 560 -13.99 -6.11 -18.11
C PRO A 560 -14.54 -7.54 -18.24
N LYS A 561 -14.94 -7.96 -19.43
CA LYS A 561 -15.49 -9.31 -19.72
C LYS A 561 -14.60 -10.46 -19.26
N THR A 562 -13.30 -10.22 -19.12
CA THR A 562 -12.29 -11.23 -18.76
C THR A 562 -11.94 -11.24 -17.26
N GLN A 563 -12.48 -10.30 -16.47
CA GLN A 563 -12.09 -10.20 -15.08
C GLN A 563 -12.88 -11.16 -14.19
N ARG A 564 -12.14 -12.01 -13.47
CA ARG A 564 -12.65 -13.08 -12.63
C ARG A 564 -12.29 -12.76 -11.16
N VAL A 565 -13.08 -11.90 -10.53
CA VAL A 565 -12.85 -11.48 -9.14
C VAL A 565 -14.07 -11.84 -8.30
N TRP A 566 -13.83 -12.48 -7.16
CA TRP A 566 -14.85 -12.69 -6.14
C TRP A 566 -14.70 -11.62 -5.06
N TYR A 567 -15.33 -10.49 -5.29
CA TYR A 567 -15.17 -9.30 -4.44
C TYR A 567 -15.68 -9.53 -3.01
N GLN A 568 -16.79 -10.25 -2.84
CA GLN A 568 -17.33 -10.62 -1.51
C GLN A 568 -16.34 -11.40 -0.66
N PHE A 569 -15.51 -12.22 -1.29
CA PHE A 569 -14.42 -12.94 -0.64
C PHE A 569 -13.34 -11.97 -0.14
N GLY A 570 -12.87 -11.09 -1.01
CA GLY A 570 -11.85 -10.10 -0.67
C GLY A 570 -12.28 -9.17 0.47
N GLN A 571 -13.52 -8.67 0.42
CA GLN A 571 -14.11 -7.81 1.43
C GLN A 571 -14.12 -8.48 2.82
N ARG A 572 -14.51 -9.76 2.90
CA ARG A 572 -14.59 -10.49 4.17
C ARG A 572 -13.23 -10.86 4.74
N ILE A 573 -12.20 -11.04 3.93
CA ILE A 573 -10.84 -11.27 4.43
C ILE A 573 -10.40 -10.10 5.33
N VAL A 574 -10.62 -8.86 4.90
CA VAL A 574 -10.31 -7.68 5.72
C VAL A 574 -11.21 -7.61 6.95
N GLY A 575 -12.50 -7.85 6.77
CA GLY A 575 -13.45 -7.87 7.89
C GLY A 575 -13.04 -8.89 8.97
N TRP A 576 -12.63 -10.10 8.58
CA TRP A 576 -12.13 -11.12 9.51
C TRP A 576 -10.81 -10.72 10.18
N SER A 577 -9.94 -10.00 9.49
CA SER A 577 -8.73 -9.45 10.12
C SER A 577 -9.06 -8.46 11.23
N ARG A 578 -10.08 -7.61 11.04
CA ARG A 578 -10.58 -6.70 12.06
C ARG A 578 -11.18 -7.46 13.26
N ILE A 579 -12.00 -8.49 13.00
CA ILE A 579 -12.58 -9.35 14.05
C ILE A 579 -11.47 -10.04 14.84
N ALA A 580 -10.42 -10.55 14.19
CA ALA A 580 -9.29 -11.18 14.86
C ALA A 580 -8.57 -10.20 15.80
N GLN A 581 -8.35 -8.96 15.37
CA GLN A 581 -7.75 -7.93 16.22
C GLN A 581 -8.62 -7.59 17.43
N ILE A 582 -9.95 -7.45 17.24
CA ILE A 582 -10.89 -7.23 18.34
C ILE A 582 -10.88 -8.43 19.32
N CYS A 583 -10.89 -9.66 18.82
CA CYS A 583 -10.76 -10.85 19.65
C CYS A 583 -9.44 -10.88 20.44
N ALA A 584 -8.34 -10.46 19.83
CA ALA A 584 -7.05 -10.33 20.50
C ALA A 584 -7.12 -9.30 21.64
N MET A 585 -7.76 -8.14 21.43
CA MET A 585 -7.96 -7.13 22.49
C MET A 585 -8.76 -7.71 23.68
N TYR A 586 -9.85 -8.41 23.44
CA TYR A 586 -10.61 -9.08 24.52
C TYR A 586 -9.80 -10.14 25.26
N LEU A 587 -8.93 -10.86 24.57
CA LEU A 587 -8.11 -11.90 25.16
C LEU A 587 -6.98 -11.37 26.04
N VAL A 588 -6.44 -10.20 25.74
CA VAL A 588 -5.36 -9.57 26.53
C VAL A 588 -5.87 -8.71 27.67
N GLU A 589 -7.10 -8.20 27.57
CA GLU A 589 -7.71 -7.25 28.50
C GLU A 589 -7.53 -7.59 29.98
N PRO A 590 -7.69 -8.87 30.45
CA PRO A 590 -7.54 -9.20 31.85
C PRO A 590 -6.10 -9.09 32.42
N TYR A 591 -5.12 -8.89 31.58
CA TYR A 591 -3.69 -8.94 31.94
C TYR A 591 -2.94 -7.63 31.68
N ILE A 592 -3.63 -6.60 31.21
CA ILE A 592 -3.03 -5.34 30.79
C ILE A 592 -3.56 -4.15 31.59
N ASP A 593 -2.76 -3.08 31.66
CA ASP A 593 -3.22 -1.80 32.21
C ASP A 593 -4.03 -1.02 31.18
N THR A 594 -3.52 -0.99 29.95
CA THR A 594 -4.15 -0.26 28.85
C THR A 594 -3.73 -0.76 27.47
N ILE A 595 -4.59 -0.49 26.47
CA ILE A 595 -4.26 -0.62 25.04
C ILE A 595 -3.90 0.77 24.53
N VAL A 596 -2.78 0.92 23.85
CA VAL A 596 -2.28 2.23 23.39
C VAL A 596 -2.54 2.45 21.92
N ASN A 597 -2.21 1.47 21.07
CA ASN A 597 -2.27 1.61 19.61
C ASN A 597 -2.48 0.25 18.95
N GLY A 598 -2.98 0.27 17.72
CA GLY A 598 -3.10 -0.92 16.88
C GLY A 598 -3.14 -0.56 15.39
N ASP A 599 -2.58 -1.44 14.57
CA ASP A 599 -2.58 -1.25 13.11
C ASP A 599 -2.83 -2.59 12.43
N THR A 600 -4.02 -2.74 11.86
CA THR A 600 -4.48 -3.83 10.98
C THR A 600 -4.37 -5.23 11.59
N ASP A 601 -3.20 -5.65 12.03
CA ASP A 601 -2.85 -6.97 12.54
C ASP A 601 -2.03 -6.91 13.84
N SER A 602 -1.83 -5.72 14.40
CA SER A 602 -1.06 -5.55 15.63
C SER A 602 -1.85 -4.85 16.74
N ILE A 603 -1.47 -5.12 17.98
CA ILE A 603 -1.92 -4.41 19.19
C ILE A 603 -0.72 -4.09 20.07
N LYS A 604 -0.72 -2.88 20.66
CA LYS A 604 0.33 -2.42 21.59
C LYS A 604 -0.29 -2.08 22.92
N VAL A 605 0.27 -2.65 23.98
CA VAL A 605 -0.31 -2.60 25.32
C VAL A 605 0.74 -2.24 26.37
N ILE A 606 0.29 -1.63 27.47
CA ILE A 606 1.10 -1.47 28.67
C ILE A 606 0.68 -2.56 29.67
N THR A 607 1.67 -3.26 30.23
CA THR A 607 1.45 -4.34 31.16
C THR A 607 2.63 -4.55 32.09
N ASP A 608 2.45 -5.29 33.19
CA ASP A 608 3.57 -5.83 33.95
C ASP A 608 4.29 -6.93 33.17
N GLU A 609 5.62 -6.89 33.18
CA GLU A 609 6.45 -7.88 32.47
C GLU A 609 6.12 -9.33 32.85
N ALA A 610 5.78 -9.57 34.13
CA ALA A 610 5.36 -10.87 34.63
C ALA A 610 4.05 -11.38 34.01
N ASN A 611 3.27 -10.54 33.34
CA ASN A 611 2.03 -10.94 32.68
C ASN A 611 2.25 -11.41 31.23
N LEU A 612 3.40 -11.17 30.61
CA LEU A 612 3.67 -11.59 29.23
C LEU A 612 3.34 -13.05 28.94
N PRO A 613 3.77 -14.05 29.76
CA PRO A 613 3.43 -15.45 29.49
C PRO A 613 1.92 -15.73 29.57
N LYS A 614 1.18 -14.99 30.42
CA LYS A 614 -0.28 -15.12 30.51
C LYS A 614 -0.96 -14.54 29.26
N ILE A 615 -0.47 -13.41 28.75
CA ILE A 615 -0.96 -12.77 27.54
C ILE A 615 -0.73 -13.70 26.35
N GLU A 616 0.49 -14.23 26.17
CA GLU A 616 0.81 -15.16 25.09
C GLU A 616 -0.07 -16.41 25.14
N LYS A 617 -0.23 -17.00 26.32
CA LYS A 617 -1.15 -18.14 26.54
C LYS A 617 -2.59 -17.80 26.18
N SER A 618 -3.05 -16.59 26.48
CA SER A 618 -4.40 -16.13 26.14
C SER A 618 -4.55 -15.91 24.63
N LEU A 619 -3.62 -15.24 23.98
CA LEU A 619 -3.60 -15.04 22.53
C LEU A 619 -3.51 -16.37 21.75
N CYS A 620 -2.81 -17.37 22.30
CA CYS A 620 -2.76 -18.71 21.74
C CYS A 620 -4.15 -19.36 21.58
N LYS A 621 -5.17 -18.93 22.33
CA LYS A 621 -6.55 -19.42 22.16
C LYS A 621 -7.12 -19.02 20.80
N LEU A 622 -6.85 -17.80 20.34
CA LEU A 622 -7.24 -17.32 19.01
C LEU A 622 -6.49 -18.11 17.92
N GLY A 623 -5.18 -18.27 18.05
CA GLY A 623 -4.40 -19.07 17.11
C GLY A 623 -4.92 -20.51 17.00
N LYS A 624 -5.25 -21.16 18.11
CA LYS A 624 -5.86 -22.51 18.12
C LYS A 624 -7.25 -22.53 17.46
N ALA A 625 -8.07 -21.49 17.62
CA ALA A 625 -9.35 -21.38 16.94
C ALA A 625 -9.17 -21.29 15.42
N ILE A 626 -8.21 -20.48 14.96
CA ILE A 626 -7.82 -20.37 13.56
C ILE A 626 -7.33 -21.72 13.02
N ASP A 627 -6.45 -22.41 13.73
CA ASP A 627 -5.95 -23.74 13.34
C ASP A 627 -7.08 -24.75 13.18
N LYS A 628 -7.96 -24.85 14.17
CA LYS A 628 -9.13 -25.74 14.13
C LYS A 628 -10.01 -25.44 12.92
N ALA A 629 -10.24 -24.17 12.62
CA ALA A 629 -11.04 -23.74 11.49
C ALA A 629 -10.35 -24.07 10.15
N LYS A 630 -9.04 -23.87 10.02
CA LYS A 630 -8.25 -24.28 8.85
C LYS A 630 -8.45 -25.76 8.53
N TYR A 631 -8.36 -26.64 9.52
CA TYR A 631 -8.60 -28.08 9.31
C TYR A 631 -9.98 -28.37 8.76
N LYS A 632 -11.02 -27.70 9.24
CA LYS A 632 -12.37 -27.85 8.71
C LYS A 632 -12.55 -27.33 7.30
N VAL A 633 -11.94 -26.18 7.00
CA VAL A 633 -12.11 -25.47 5.72
C VAL A 633 -11.23 -26.09 4.65
N CYS A 634 -9.98 -26.40 4.93
CA CYS A 634 -8.95 -26.78 3.96
C CYS A 634 -8.65 -28.28 3.92
N ASN A 635 -9.40 -29.16 4.61
CA ASN A 635 -9.09 -30.58 4.73
C ASN A 635 -8.82 -31.28 3.39
N ARG A 636 -9.57 -30.97 2.33
CA ARG A 636 -9.38 -31.56 1.00
C ARG A 636 -8.01 -31.22 0.43
N VAL A 637 -7.61 -29.96 0.51
CA VAL A 637 -6.30 -29.47 0.06
C VAL A 637 -5.21 -30.04 0.96
N TYR A 638 -5.45 -30.10 2.26
CA TYR A 638 -4.53 -30.68 3.24
C TYR A 638 -4.13 -32.10 2.86
N TYR A 639 -5.08 -33.00 2.62
CA TYR A 639 -4.77 -34.40 2.26
C TYR A 639 -4.05 -34.51 0.92
N GLY A 640 -4.32 -33.61 -0.04
CA GLY A 640 -3.63 -33.60 -1.33
C GLY A 640 -2.21 -32.99 -1.29
N TYR A 641 -1.93 -32.10 -0.31
CA TYR A 641 -0.70 -31.30 -0.25
C TYR A 641 -0.16 -31.19 1.18
N LYS A 642 -0.11 -32.31 1.90
CA LYS A 642 0.25 -32.40 3.31
C LYS A 642 1.57 -31.70 3.67
N ASP A 643 2.61 -31.88 2.85
CA ASP A 643 3.93 -31.26 3.08
C ASP A 643 3.88 -29.74 3.08
N MET A 644 2.96 -29.15 2.31
CA MET A 644 2.77 -27.69 2.30
C MET A 644 1.91 -27.26 3.48
N TYR A 645 0.91 -28.04 3.84
CA TYR A 645 -0.01 -27.71 4.92
C TYR A 645 0.67 -27.67 6.28
N ASP A 646 1.57 -28.56 6.56
CA ASP A 646 2.31 -28.62 7.84
C ASP A 646 3.01 -27.27 8.14
N ARG A 647 3.28 -26.43 7.11
CA ARG A 647 3.86 -25.11 7.25
C ARG A 647 2.87 -23.97 7.47
N LEU A 648 1.57 -24.25 7.51
CA LEU A 648 0.54 -23.27 7.90
C LEU A 648 0.35 -23.21 9.43
N ASP A 649 0.99 -24.06 10.20
CA ASP A 649 0.94 -24.00 11.65
C ASP A 649 1.54 -22.69 12.13
N GLY A 650 0.83 -22.01 13.05
CA GLY A 650 1.20 -20.70 13.53
C GLY A 650 0.79 -19.50 12.65
N ILE A 651 0.18 -19.71 11.47
CA ILE A 651 -0.39 -18.62 10.69
C ILE A 651 -1.58 -17.99 11.43
N GLY A 652 -1.62 -16.67 11.56
CA GLY A 652 -2.65 -15.95 12.31
C GLY A 652 -2.44 -15.94 13.82
N TYR A 653 -1.35 -16.52 14.34
CA TYR A 653 -0.98 -16.39 15.74
C TYR A 653 -0.42 -15.01 16.03
N TYR A 654 -0.88 -14.39 17.11
CA TYR A 654 -0.27 -13.18 17.64
C TYR A 654 0.99 -13.56 18.42
N VAL A 655 2.10 -12.95 18.02
CA VAL A 655 3.42 -13.16 18.65
C VAL A 655 3.98 -11.82 19.11
N ILE A 656 4.87 -11.83 20.10
CA ILE A 656 5.57 -10.63 20.54
C ILE A 656 6.45 -10.14 19.38
N GLU A 657 6.21 -8.92 18.93
CA GLU A 657 7.02 -8.21 17.94
C GLU A 657 8.16 -7.46 18.62
N PHE A 658 7.84 -6.77 19.70
CA PHE A 658 8.81 -6.03 20.51
C PHE A 658 8.32 -5.88 21.95
N THR A 659 9.28 -5.63 22.86
CA THR A 659 9.05 -5.08 24.19
C THR A 659 9.95 -3.85 24.37
N THR A 660 9.46 -2.83 25.07
CA THR A 660 10.23 -1.62 25.37
C THR A 660 9.80 -0.98 26.69
N LYS A 661 10.72 -0.27 27.33
CA LYS A 661 10.43 0.57 28.48
C LYS A 661 9.98 1.98 28.09
N ARG A 662 10.13 2.37 26.81
CA ARG A 662 9.80 3.72 26.36
C ARG A 662 8.96 3.68 25.08
N PHE A 663 7.75 4.19 25.17
CA PHE A 663 6.78 4.19 24.08
C PHE A 663 5.90 5.45 24.11
N CYS A 664 5.58 5.95 22.93
CA CYS A 664 4.60 7.02 22.77
C CYS A 664 3.84 6.82 21.45
N ALA A 665 2.52 6.99 21.47
CA ALA A 665 1.71 7.05 20.26
C ALA A 665 0.86 8.31 20.27
N SER A 666 0.71 8.99 19.13
CA SER A 666 -0.07 10.22 19.01
C SER A 666 -1.33 10.09 18.17
N TRP A 667 -1.31 9.24 17.15
CA TRP A 667 -2.49 8.93 16.31
C TRP A 667 -2.31 7.62 15.54
N ASN A 668 -3.24 7.34 14.64
CA ASN A 668 -3.18 6.16 13.78
C ASN A 668 -1.87 6.14 12.97
N LYS A 669 -1.12 5.05 13.06
CA LYS A 669 0.19 4.89 12.38
C LYS A 669 1.23 5.97 12.74
N ALA A 670 1.15 6.52 13.94
CA ALA A 670 2.13 7.48 14.45
C ALA A 670 2.52 7.13 15.87
N TYR A 671 3.70 6.52 16.02
CA TYR A 671 4.25 6.15 17.32
C TYR A 671 5.78 6.13 17.30
N CYS A 672 6.37 6.18 18.48
CA CYS A 672 7.79 6.10 18.73
C CYS A 672 8.10 5.00 19.74
N ILE A 673 9.17 4.27 19.49
CA ILE A 673 9.79 3.32 20.41
C ILE A 673 11.25 3.76 20.61
N GLN A 674 11.74 3.76 21.85
CA GLN A 674 13.17 3.83 22.11
C GLN A 674 13.65 2.44 22.53
N ASP A 675 14.69 1.93 21.87
CA ASP A 675 15.26 0.63 22.17
C ASP A 675 16.21 0.71 23.41
N GLU A 676 16.69 -0.45 23.87
CA GLU A 676 17.60 -0.56 25.01
C GLU A 676 18.96 0.14 24.79
N LYS A 677 19.34 0.38 23.54
CA LYS A 677 20.55 1.11 23.14
C LYS A 677 20.36 2.62 23.11
N GLY A 678 19.12 3.09 23.37
CA GLY A 678 18.76 4.51 23.35
C GLY A 678 18.40 5.02 21.95
N ASN A 679 18.30 4.15 20.92
CA ASN A 679 17.94 4.59 19.59
C ASN A 679 16.44 4.76 19.44
N PHE A 680 16.02 5.83 18.79
CA PHE A 680 14.62 6.12 18.49
C PHE A 680 14.17 5.42 17.21
N ASN A 681 12.98 4.85 17.24
CA ASN A 681 12.33 4.25 16.09
C ASN A 681 10.92 4.79 15.95
N PHE A 682 10.76 5.77 15.06
CA PHE A 682 9.48 6.35 14.71
C PHE A 682 8.81 5.56 13.61
N THR A 683 7.51 5.38 13.73
CA THR A 683 6.62 4.94 12.65
C THR A 683 5.64 6.08 12.38
N LEU A 684 5.79 6.74 11.24
CA LEU A 684 4.98 7.88 10.83
C LEU A 684 4.57 7.70 9.36
N ALA A 685 3.28 7.58 9.11
CA ALA A 685 2.79 7.37 7.76
C ALA A 685 3.09 8.60 6.87
N GLY A 686 3.81 8.37 5.77
CA GLY A 686 4.14 9.40 4.78
C GLY A 686 5.34 10.29 5.14
N ILE A 687 6.07 9.98 6.19
CA ILE A 687 7.27 10.71 6.61
C ILE A 687 8.48 9.76 6.61
N PRO A 688 9.63 10.18 6.06
CA PRO A 688 10.86 9.39 6.11
C PRO A 688 11.34 9.24 7.55
N THR A 689 11.35 8.01 8.05
CA THR A 689 11.77 7.71 9.43
C THR A 689 13.16 7.10 9.51
N LYS A 690 13.69 6.59 8.40
CA LYS A 690 14.94 5.84 8.38
C LYS A 690 16.14 6.70 8.73
N ARG A 691 17.02 6.14 9.57
CA ARG A 691 18.38 6.65 9.72
C ARG A 691 19.12 6.51 8.40
N ARG A 692 19.74 7.58 7.97
CA ARG A 692 20.74 7.54 6.93
C ARG A 692 21.88 8.44 7.38
N ILE A 693 22.96 7.83 7.77
CA ILE A 693 24.24 8.49 7.96
C ILE A 693 25.00 8.17 6.69
N ASN A 694 25.32 9.15 5.88
CA ASN A 694 26.30 8.99 4.81
C ASN A 694 27.68 9.41 5.35
N ASP A 695 28.73 9.13 4.57
CA ASP A 695 30.12 9.41 4.94
C ASP A 695 30.42 10.90 5.23
N ASN A 696 29.49 11.79 4.89
CA ASN A 696 29.56 13.23 5.12
C ASN A 696 28.72 13.70 6.33
N GLU A 697 28.30 12.79 7.21
CA GLU A 697 27.50 13.08 8.41
C GLU A 697 26.13 13.72 8.15
N CYS A 698 25.67 13.74 6.91
CA CYS A 698 24.37 14.28 6.57
C CYS A 698 23.26 13.42 7.13
N PHE A 699 22.45 14.01 7.93
CA PHE A 699 21.30 13.41 8.57
C PHE A 699 20.11 13.34 7.62
N ILE A 700 19.50 12.17 7.48
CA ILE A 700 18.27 11.99 6.74
C ILE A 700 17.29 11.14 7.55
N GLY A 701 16.17 11.74 7.94
CA GLY A 701 15.07 11.08 8.61
C GLY A 701 14.99 11.33 10.12
N ILE A 702 13.79 11.21 10.62
CA ILE A 702 13.39 11.50 12.01
C ILE A 702 14.20 10.71 13.05
N ASN A 703 14.46 9.43 12.79
CA ASN A 703 15.10 8.56 13.76
C ASN A 703 16.50 9.03 14.14
N GLY A 704 17.32 9.37 13.17
CA GLY A 704 18.65 9.83 13.44
C GLY A 704 18.69 11.24 14.05
N PHE A 705 17.73 12.12 13.66
CA PHE A 705 17.61 13.44 14.30
C PHE A 705 17.22 13.32 15.77
N ALA A 706 16.27 12.45 16.10
CA ALA A 706 15.91 12.13 17.48
C ALA A 706 17.10 11.57 18.27
N ASP A 707 17.88 10.66 17.67
CA ASP A 707 19.10 10.14 18.30
C ASP A 707 20.13 11.24 18.58
N ARG A 708 20.25 12.22 17.68
CA ARG A 708 21.14 13.38 17.88
C ARG A 708 20.66 14.27 19.03
N LEU A 709 19.36 14.60 19.06
CA LEU A 709 18.77 15.35 20.18
C LEU A 709 18.99 14.64 21.51
N TYR A 710 18.80 13.32 21.54
CA TYR A 710 19.03 12.53 22.75
C TYR A 710 20.49 12.59 23.22
N LYS A 711 21.45 12.53 22.28
CA LYS A 711 22.88 12.71 22.60
C LYS A 711 23.21 14.12 23.11
N LEU A 712 22.42 15.12 22.72
CA LEU A 712 22.55 16.51 23.20
C LEU A 712 21.87 16.72 24.56
N GLY A 713 21.24 15.70 25.16
CA GLY A 713 20.66 15.75 26.50
C GLY A 713 19.14 15.92 26.56
N TYR A 714 18.45 15.96 25.43
CA TYR A 714 16.98 15.99 25.40
C TYR A 714 16.41 14.66 25.91
N GLY A 715 15.40 14.71 26.74
CA GLY A 715 14.72 13.56 27.30
C GLY A 715 13.78 12.87 26.29
N PHE A 716 13.42 11.61 26.58
CA PHE A 716 12.46 10.86 25.76
C PHE A 716 11.13 11.60 25.55
N ASN A 717 10.59 12.19 26.62
CA ASN A 717 9.32 12.90 26.58
C ASN A 717 9.39 14.15 25.71
N GLU A 718 10.47 14.90 25.79
CA GLU A 718 10.71 16.10 24.99
C GLU A 718 10.80 15.76 23.51
N ILE A 719 11.56 14.73 23.17
CA ILE A 719 11.71 14.25 21.79
C ILE A 719 10.37 13.75 21.22
N CYS A 720 9.59 13.01 22.01
CA CYS A 720 8.26 12.59 21.60
C CYS A 720 7.32 13.78 21.36
N ASN A 721 7.35 14.79 22.23
CA ASN A 721 6.55 15.99 22.05
C ASN A 721 6.95 16.75 20.79
N ILE A 722 8.23 16.86 20.49
CA ILE A 722 8.72 17.47 19.25
C ILE A 722 8.19 16.74 18.04
N PHE A 723 8.37 15.43 17.93
CA PHE A 723 8.13 14.70 16.69
C PHE A 723 6.72 14.12 16.55
N LEU A 724 6.04 13.83 17.62
CA LEU A 724 4.67 13.32 17.62
C LEU A 724 3.64 14.42 17.87
N GLY A 725 4.04 15.54 18.46
CA GLY A 725 3.21 16.72 18.65
C GLY A 725 3.08 17.60 17.41
N TYR A 726 3.91 17.39 16.38
CA TYR A 726 3.97 18.22 15.18
C TYR A 726 3.92 17.38 13.90
N ASN A 727 3.47 18.01 12.82
CA ASN A 727 3.59 17.40 11.50
C ASN A 727 4.94 17.81 10.88
N VAL A 728 5.91 16.97 11.07
CA VAL A 728 7.28 17.19 10.65
C VAL A 728 7.48 16.72 9.22
N THR A 729 8.01 17.58 8.35
CA THR A 729 8.40 17.21 6.99
C THR A 729 9.88 17.50 6.79
N PHE A 730 10.66 16.46 6.52
CA PHE A 730 12.11 16.56 6.43
C PHE A 730 12.66 16.44 5.02
N SER A 731 11.88 16.01 4.06
CA SER A 731 12.35 15.85 2.69
C SER A 731 11.58 16.73 1.74
N ASN A 732 12.25 17.16 0.70
CA ASN A 732 11.63 17.88 -0.41
C ASN A 732 10.43 17.11 -0.97
N ASP A 733 10.52 15.77 -1.06
CA ASP A 733 9.44 14.94 -1.59
C ASP A 733 8.20 14.95 -0.71
N VAL A 734 8.39 14.88 0.61
CA VAL A 734 7.26 14.92 1.56
C VAL A 734 6.61 16.30 1.56
N ILE A 735 7.40 17.36 1.55
CA ILE A 735 6.89 18.73 1.48
C ILE A 735 6.18 18.97 0.14
N ARG A 736 6.73 18.49 -0.96
CA ARG A 736 6.07 18.52 -2.29
C ARG A 736 4.69 17.86 -2.25
N MET A 737 4.59 16.67 -1.68
CA MET A 737 3.30 16.00 -1.52
C MET A 737 2.34 16.80 -0.66
N ASN A 738 2.82 17.34 0.44
CA ASN A 738 2.01 18.19 1.31
C ASN A 738 1.61 19.49 0.61
N ALA A 739 2.52 20.15 -0.03
CA ALA A 739 2.25 21.39 -0.77
C ALA A 739 1.18 21.23 -1.86
N ARG A 740 1.05 20.07 -2.48
CA ARG A 740 -0.07 19.78 -3.40
C ARG A 740 -1.43 19.71 -2.71
N LYS A 741 -1.44 19.36 -1.44
CA LYS A 741 -2.67 19.25 -0.64
C LYS A 741 -3.05 20.57 0.05
N PHE A 742 -2.11 21.52 0.09
CA PHE A 742 -2.25 22.78 0.82
C PHE A 742 -1.86 23.97 -0.07
N PRO A 743 -2.75 24.35 -0.99
CA PRO A 743 -2.49 25.44 -1.94
C PRO A 743 -2.05 26.73 -1.27
N GLU A 744 -2.60 27.07 -0.10
CA GLU A 744 -2.25 28.26 0.65
C GLU A 744 -0.80 28.29 1.15
N TRP A 745 -0.17 27.14 1.28
CA TRP A 745 1.24 27.04 1.62
C TRP A 745 2.15 27.00 0.41
N GLY A 746 1.57 26.71 -0.74
CA GLY A 746 2.30 26.65 -2.00
C GLY A 746 3.02 27.94 -2.33
N ASP A 747 2.36 29.06 -2.06
CA ASP A 747 2.91 30.40 -2.35
C ASP A 747 4.07 30.77 -1.40
N VAL A 748 4.12 30.13 -0.24
CA VAL A 748 5.17 30.36 0.78
C VAL A 748 6.35 29.42 0.58
N PHE A 749 6.10 28.15 0.19
CA PHE A 749 7.10 27.09 0.17
C PHE A 749 7.59 26.67 -1.20
N THR A 750 6.77 26.87 -2.21
CA THR A 750 7.03 26.32 -3.52
C THR A 750 6.65 27.29 -4.61
N ASP A 751 7.49 27.38 -5.61
CA ASP A 751 7.06 27.87 -6.91
C ASP A 751 6.32 26.79 -7.67
N TYR A 752 5.35 27.19 -8.47
CA TYR A 752 4.66 26.32 -9.39
C TYR A 752 5.37 26.37 -10.73
N VAL A 753 5.73 25.20 -11.22
CA VAL A 753 6.25 25.05 -12.57
C VAL A 753 5.15 24.47 -13.44
N THR A 754 4.80 25.18 -14.49
CA THR A 754 3.91 24.66 -15.53
C THR A 754 4.77 24.24 -16.72
N ASP A 755 4.63 23.00 -17.16
CA ASP A 755 5.31 22.50 -18.34
C ASP A 755 4.77 23.17 -19.61
N TYR A 756 5.40 22.91 -20.74
CA TYR A 756 5.00 23.54 -22.01
C TYR A 756 3.62 23.11 -22.52
N LEU A 757 2.99 22.14 -21.88
CA LEU A 757 1.61 21.73 -22.14
C LEU A 757 0.59 22.37 -21.17
N GLY A 758 1.05 23.23 -20.25
CA GLY A 758 0.20 23.88 -19.26
C GLY A 758 -0.02 23.10 -17.98
N ASN A 759 0.62 21.94 -17.80
CA ASN A 759 0.51 21.16 -16.55
C ASN A 759 1.44 21.76 -15.49
N THR A 760 0.95 21.80 -14.25
CA THR A 760 1.64 22.45 -13.14
C THR A 760 2.31 21.43 -12.23
N SER A 761 3.60 21.55 -11.99
CA SER A 761 4.33 20.87 -10.94
C SER A 761 4.89 21.89 -9.95
N ARG A 762 5.16 21.45 -8.71
CA ARG A 762 5.69 22.29 -7.66
C ARG A 762 7.18 22.10 -7.52
N VAL A 763 7.91 23.20 -7.44
CA VAL A 763 9.32 23.24 -7.10
C VAL A 763 9.45 23.82 -5.69
N LEU A 764 10.21 23.18 -4.83
CA LEU A 764 10.46 23.66 -3.48
C LEU A 764 11.56 24.71 -3.49
N GLU A 765 11.30 25.81 -2.82
CA GLU A 765 12.30 26.81 -2.47
C GLU A 765 13.03 26.32 -1.21
N PRO A 766 14.35 26.10 -1.23
CA PRO A 766 15.08 25.57 -0.07
C PRO A 766 14.95 26.42 1.20
N GLU A 767 14.91 27.74 1.03
CA GLU A 767 14.83 28.69 2.15
C GLU A 767 13.44 28.76 2.79
N SER A 768 12.42 28.18 2.17
CA SER A 768 11.05 28.22 2.65
C SER A 768 10.58 26.92 3.34
N LEU A 769 11.50 26.00 3.60
CA LEU A 769 11.19 24.75 4.27
C LEU A 769 11.04 24.94 5.77
N ALA A 770 9.82 25.03 6.23
CA ALA A 770 9.50 25.17 7.65
C ALA A 770 8.61 24.03 8.17
N LEU A 771 8.72 23.76 9.45
CA LEU A 771 7.79 22.87 10.16
C LEU A 771 6.56 23.68 10.58
N TYR A 772 5.40 23.13 10.31
CA TYR A 772 4.16 23.70 10.76
C TYR A 772 3.62 22.98 11.98
N PRO A 773 2.95 23.71 12.87
CA PRO A 773 2.19 23.08 13.93
C PRO A 773 1.22 22.05 13.34
N MET A 774 1.14 20.90 13.95
CA MET A 774 0.32 19.80 13.43
C MET A 774 -1.14 20.21 13.30
N SER A 775 -1.67 21.04 14.20
CA SER A 775 -3.03 21.54 14.11
C SER A 775 -3.30 22.29 12.80
N LYS A 776 -2.36 23.16 12.38
CA LYS A 776 -2.46 23.88 11.11
C LYS A 776 -2.35 22.93 9.94
N THR A 777 -1.34 22.04 9.97
CA THR A 777 -1.13 21.07 8.93
C THR A 777 -2.37 20.21 8.72
N ILE A 778 -2.95 19.67 9.78
CA ILE A 778 -4.14 18.82 9.68
C ILE A 778 -5.33 19.58 9.13
N ASN A 779 -5.54 20.83 9.54
CA ASN A 779 -6.65 21.62 9.04
C ASN A 779 -6.53 21.94 7.55
N ASP A 780 -5.32 22.22 7.11
CA ASP A 780 -5.06 22.74 5.78
C ASP A 780 -4.81 21.61 4.76
N THR A 781 -4.36 20.41 5.24
CA THR A 781 -3.70 19.50 4.34
C THR A 781 -4.30 18.16 4.17
N ARG A 782 -5.05 17.70 5.13
CA ARG A 782 -5.52 16.32 5.14
C ARG A 782 -7.02 16.26 5.26
N SER A 783 -7.56 15.07 5.20
CA SER A 783 -8.96 14.83 5.40
C SER A 783 -9.43 15.38 6.75
N SER A 784 -10.72 15.66 6.89
CA SER A 784 -11.38 16.02 8.14
C SER A 784 -11.03 15.09 9.30
N GLU A 785 -10.74 13.83 8.98
CA GLU A 785 -10.28 12.81 9.92
C GLU A 785 -9.03 13.25 10.70
N ASN A 786 -7.99 13.66 10.00
CA ASN A 786 -6.75 14.07 10.65
C ASN A 786 -6.91 15.36 11.45
N SER A 787 -7.72 16.29 10.97
CA SER A 787 -8.05 17.52 11.72
C SER A 787 -8.74 17.22 13.04
N VAL A 788 -9.68 16.29 13.01
CA VAL A 788 -10.42 15.86 14.22
C VAL A 788 -9.49 15.16 15.20
N ASN A 789 -8.66 14.27 14.74
CA ASN A 789 -7.67 13.57 15.57
C ASN A 789 -6.77 14.54 16.31
N MET A 790 -6.29 15.55 15.60
CA MET A 790 -5.37 16.53 16.18
C MET A 790 -6.05 17.43 17.20
N ARG A 791 -7.24 17.93 16.89
CA ARG A 791 -8.01 18.73 17.85
C ARG A 791 -8.24 17.96 19.14
N TYR A 792 -8.59 16.68 19.02
CA TYR A 792 -8.79 15.83 20.18
C TYR A 792 -7.49 15.60 20.97
N ALA A 793 -6.38 15.36 20.28
CA ALA A 793 -5.07 15.20 20.92
C ALA A 793 -4.67 16.48 21.69
N LEU A 794 -4.83 17.64 21.08
CA LEU A 794 -4.53 18.94 21.73
C LEU A 794 -5.44 19.25 22.92
N GLN A 795 -6.71 18.88 22.85
CA GLN A 795 -7.67 19.05 23.94
C GLN A 795 -7.35 18.16 25.16
N ASN A 796 -6.82 16.96 24.91
CA ASN A 796 -6.53 15.99 25.96
C ASN A 796 -5.07 16.01 26.46
N ASN A 797 -4.21 16.78 25.79
CA ASN A 797 -2.82 16.93 26.17
C ASN A 797 -2.36 18.38 26.00
N PRO A 798 -2.72 19.27 26.98
CA PRO A 798 -2.42 20.69 26.88
C PRO A 798 -0.93 21.04 26.92
N ASP A 799 -0.06 20.08 27.31
CA ASP A 799 1.39 20.29 27.39
C ASP A 799 2.09 20.18 26.03
N VAL A 800 1.37 19.87 24.95
CA VAL A 800 1.91 19.90 23.59
C VAL A 800 2.12 21.34 23.16
N SER A 801 3.33 21.81 23.26
CA SER A 801 3.73 23.17 22.84
C SER A 801 3.97 23.23 21.32
N THR A 802 3.78 24.39 20.74
CA THR A 802 4.04 24.64 19.32
C THR A 802 5.50 25.05 19.15
N VAL A 803 6.27 24.24 18.44
CA VAL A 803 7.66 24.57 18.05
C VAL A 803 7.72 24.76 16.55
N GLN A 804 8.35 25.81 16.07
CA GLN A 804 8.70 25.96 14.66
C GLN A 804 10.12 25.48 14.46
N LEU A 805 10.30 24.56 13.52
CA LEU A 805 11.62 24.10 13.12
C LEU A 805 11.86 24.54 11.67
N ILE A 806 13.00 25.13 11.40
CA ILE A 806 13.44 25.48 10.05
C ILE A 806 14.28 24.31 9.52
N VAL A 807 13.92 23.80 8.35
CA VAL A 807 14.61 22.69 7.72
C VAL A 807 15.30 23.19 6.45
N TYR A 808 16.59 23.00 6.36
CA TYR A 808 17.37 23.31 5.17
C TYR A 808 17.47 22.06 4.28
N SER A 809 17.19 22.22 2.99
CA SER A 809 17.38 21.13 2.04
C SER A 809 18.88 20.84 1.87
N GLY A 810 19.32 19.65 2.30
CA GLY A 810 20.70 19.22 2.22
C GLY A 810 21.61 19.73 3.35
N GLY A 811 21.08 20.44 4.32
CA GLY A 811 21.83 20.92 5.48
C GLY A 811 21.74 20.03 6.71
N ILE A 812 22.70 20.16 7.61
CA ILE A 812 22.63 19.62 8.96
C ILE A 812 21.85 20.66 9.80
N LEU A 813 20.79 20.22 10.49
CA LEU A 813 20.14 21.08 11.47
C LEU A 813 21.11 21.31 12.65
N GLU A 814 21.48 22.56 12.88
CA GLU A 814 22.16 22.97 14.07
C GLU A 814 21.15 23.16 15.22
N MET A 815 21.61 23.04 16.49
CA MET A 815 20.70 23.22 17.63
C MET A 815 20.09 24.61 17.70
N GLU A 816 20.79 25.61 17.16
CA GLU A 816 20.32 27.00 17.07
C GLU A 816 19.14 27.17 16.10
N ASP A 817 18.92 26.23 15.20
CA ASP A 817 17.79 26.21 14.25
C ASP A 817 16.51 25.62 14.88
N ILE A 818 16.57 25.13 16.12
CA ILE A 818 15.43 24.57 16.85
C ILE A 818 14.99 25.59 17.91
N VAL A 819 13.85 26.20 17.68
CA VAL A 819 13.26 27.19 18.61
C VAL A 819 12.00 26.62 19.27
#